data_6a50349c9257fd32bdd457b398a3a641
#
_entry.id   6a50349c9257fd32bdd457b398a3a641
#
_cell.length_a   1.000
_cell.length_b   1.000
_cell.length_c   1.000
_cell.angle_alpha   90.00
_cell.angle_beta   90.00
_cell.angle_gamma   90.00
#
_symmetry.space_group_name_H-M   'P 1'
#
loop_
_entity.id
_entity.type
_entity.pdbx_description
1 polymer ?
#
loop_
_entity_poly.entity_id
_entity_poly.type
_entity_poly.pdbx_seq_one_letter_code
_entity_poly.pdbx_strand_id
1 'polypeptide(L)'
;MVNRIVVGADSFSIHGKFDEQGMFLLMEEGDILSDEDFARIVTFVDDHRNGDIFLLPKKYGPSRNSKKGIMYAPFSAYREKGKHAPWLALKLDRDQEFHGVYEQLTNGVISTEILRFLHGFTPFGMVFKGSLLNQLMEIADAGIQGSSAGIQNAGQDANVTFGSPAHTLEDVLVKGSFPVLKWLLAVQARACLDEKLYYIDGVDYTLKNSFEGDKTFFEGIYDRAWYKDTVDQLIEWLKEMSIHQETLQMLVMQHALFIVKYMIQANLDNLNKHLFEETDGEAFLWKLGEVLSYIDDSIICENQGYHVDMKNEDCLVWVLLILKYKDTGLEFDFADGCYSYNDIQIGELTKPTADIQFMDNKDMEDHTELTIEGRLSPILLMNGAEFGVLVGDRFYPAEYNERYAHTKAFGMSIFKLRAFTIRVELPYGQETELAYVTRVRADVFENGETMGMSVEDLPVTLEFDSHFSRLCDRFRHSYWKINKKLYMYKTEANIMKVDPVKHGKLAGRELTLWRDMFATGQKKVIKFIIVRAFLKAKPVLKHRPIWLFFDKIYKAGDSAEYMYKYARSKKDGIKCYYLADGASEDYARLEREGMKPVKRRSVKHRYAFLYADMVIVSNSTVYAFNDFGTINSALIRDLMNFHVACVQHGMSIQKIAVAQNRLRDNTRLYFCASKYEIENLSKPIYGYEGYDALKLTGVPRYDGLINEDKRQILLSPTWRMQAAVPVTKNEGVSRDYNPLFKETTYYQVYNSLINDERLIAAAQKYNYKIVYVLHPIVSPQIDDFDKNPSVEIIPAVAVHGHSGVNYEKVFRESSLMVSDFSGVQFDFAYMRKPVVYLHHHDIPKHYEEGTFHYDTMGFGEICEDNDELIDVLISYMQNNCEMKPEYRRRADDFFRFDDHDNCERIYDVMIDYQKTKIH
;
A
#
# COMPACT_ATOMS: atom_id res chain seq x y z
N MET A 1 12.32 -26.27 39.49
CA MET A 1 13.14 -25.07 39.19
C MET A 1 13.06 -24.81 37.69
N VAL A 2 12.68 -23.64 37.30
CA VAL A 2 12.60 -23.25 35.87
C VAL A 2 13.96 -22.74 35.40
N ASN A 3 14.46 -23.28 34.31
CA ASN A 3 15.74 -22.85 33.68
C ASN A 3 15.41 -21.92 32.51
N ARG A 4 16.17 -20.80 32.39
CA ARG A 4 16.08 -19.95 31.19
C ARG A 4 16.97 -20.51 30.09
N ILE A 5 16.43 -20.57 28.88
CA ILE A 5 17.17 -20.85 27.65
C ILE A 5 17.05 -19.64 26.73
N VAL A 6 18.17 -18.98 26.47
CA VAL A 6 18.25 -17.82 25.56
C VAL A 6 18.88 -18.27 24.25
N VAL A 7 18.11 -18.24 23.18
CA VAL A 7 18.53 -18.63 21.83
C VAL A 7 19.12 -17.42 21.10
N GLY A 8 20.28 -17.60 20.45
CA GLY A 8 20.99 -16.51 19.74
C GLY A 8 22.03 -15.75 20.57
N ALA A 9 22.28 -16.13 21.84
CA ALA A 9 23.37 -15.57 22.64
C ALA A 9 24.66 -16.34 22.36
N ASP A 10 25.77 -15.61 22.15
CA ASP A 10 27.12 -16.16 21.80
C ASP A 10 27.68 -17.28 22.71
N SER A 11 27.00 -17.62 23.79
CA SER A 11 27.47 -18.55 24.81
C SER A 11 26.65 -19.84 24.96
N PHE A 12 25.62 -20.06 24.14
CA PHE A 12 24.70 -21.16 24.40
C PHE A 12 24.49 -22.09 23.19
N SER A 13 25.31 -23.14 23.12
CA SER A 13 25.02 -24.34 22.33
C SER A 13 24.58 -25.46 23.25
N ILE A 14 23.27 -25.80 23.26
CA ILE A 14 22.80 -26.97 23.96
C ILE A 14 22.97 -28.19 23.04
N HIS A 15 23.98 -29.00 23.36
CA HIS A 15 24.14 -30.33 22.80
C HIS A 15 23.69 -31.33 23.83
N GLY A 16 22.60 -32.05 23.60
CA GLY A 16 22.19 -33.13 24.46
C GLY A 16 20.70 -33.12 24.81
N LYS A 17 20.28 -34.14 25.59
CA LYS A 17 18.89 -34.27 26.07
C LYS A 17 18.62 -33.32 27.24
N PHE A 18 17.44 -32.73 27.28
CA PHE A 18 16.92 -31.99 28.42
C PHE A 18 16.54 -32.98 29.55
N ASP A 19 16.64 -32.51 30.80
CA ASP A 19 16.05 -33.24 31.93
C ASP A 19 14.54 -33.33 31.70
N GLU A 20 14.01 -34.53 31.55
CA GLU A 20 12.62 -34.81 31.20
C GLU A 20 11.62 -34.24 32.20
N GLN A 21 12.00 -34.09 33.46
CA GLN A 21 11.17 -33.50 34.50
C GLN A 21 11.50 -32.02 34.77
N GLY A 22 12.53 -31.48 34.12
CA GLY A 22 12.92 -30.09 34.21
C GLY A 22 11.95 -29.19 33.48
N MET A 23 11.82 -27.95 33.94
CA MET A 23 11.01 -26.91 33.28
C MET A 23 11.92 -25.85 32.65
N PHE A 24 11.61 -25.43 31.45
CA PHE A 24 12.48 -24.57 30.65
C PHE A 24 11.69 -23.44 30.01
N LEU A 25 12.06 -22.20 30.30
CA LEU A 25 11.55 -21.00 29.62
C LEU A 25 12.40 -20.71 28.40
N LEU A 26 11.80 -20.72 27.22
CA LEU A 26 12.46 -20.34 25.97
C LEU A 26 12.37 -18.82 25.75
N MET A 27 13.54 -18.19 25.50
CA MET A 27 13.67 -16.78 25.20
C MET A 27 14.56 -16.58 23.95
N GLU A 28 14.32 -15.53 23.18
CA GLU A 28 15.23 -15.09 22.13
C GLU A 28 16.21 -14.04 22.67
N GLU A 29 17.43 -13.96 22.13
CA GLU A 29 18.38 -12.93 22.50
C GLU A 29 17.83 -11.52 22.28
N GLY A 30 17.70 -10.77 23.36
CA GLY A 30 17.16 -9.43 23.40
C GLY A 30 15.68 -9.33 23.79
N ASP A 31 15.01 -10.45 24.07
CA ASP A 31 13.73 -10.46 24.79
C ASP A 31 13.90 -9.87 26.20
N ILE A 32 12.88 -9.20 26.68
CA ILE A 32 12.91 -8.50 27.96
C ILE A 32 11.97 -9.20 28.94
N LEU A 33 12.55 -9.67 30.04
CA LEU A 33 11.84 -10.22 31.20
C LEU A 33 12.58 -9.78 32.46
N SER A 34 11.87 -9.14 33.39
CA SER A 34 12.47 -8.72 34.67
C SER A 34 12.75 -9.93 35.56
N ASP A 35 13.72 -9.78 36.47
CA ASP A 35 13.98 -10.83 37.46
C ASP A 35 12.81 -11.03 38.44
N GLU A 36 12.03 -9.99 38.68
CA GLU A 36 10.82 -10.08 39.50
C GLU A 36 9.75 -10.94 38.80
N ASP A 37 9.53 -10.69 37.49
CA ASP A 37 8.60 -11.49 36.70
C ASP A 37 9.06 -12.92 36.52
N PHE A 38 10.37 -13.14 36.35
CA PHE A 38 10.91 -14.49 36.32
C PHE A 38 10.69 -15.24 37.66
N ALA A 39 10.88 -14.58 38.79
CA ALA A 39 10.61 -15.16 40.09
C ALA A 39 9.13 -15.55 40.26
N ARG A 40 8.21 -14.74 39.72
CA ARG A 40 6.77 -15.07 39.68
C ARG A 40 6.50 -16.33 38.85
N ILE A 41 7.13 -16.43 37.65
CA ILE A 41 7.03 -17.64 36.81
C ILE A 41 7.50 -18.86 37.60
N VAL A 42 8.68 -18.80 38.24
CA VAL A 42 9.22 -19.92 39.02
C VAL A 42 8.24 -20.34 40.12
N THR A 43 7.69 -19.40 40.88
CA THR A 43 6.75 -19.66 41.95
C THR A 43 5.49 -20.33 41.41
N PHE A 44 4.91 -19.78 40.34
CA PHE A 44 3.68 -20.34 39.75
C PHE A 44 3.90 -21.77 39.24
N VAL A 45 5.01 -22.00 38.50
CA VAL A 45 5.36 -23.33 37.98
C VAL A 45 5.63 -24.32 39.13
N ASP A 46 6.27 -23.92 40.21
CA ASP A 46 6.52 -24.78 41.37
C ASP A 46 5.22 -25.12 42.12
N ASP A 47 4.22 -24.24 42.10
CA ASP A 47 2.88 -24.50 42.67
C ASP A 47 2.04 -25.43 41.80
N HIS A 48 2.32 -25.45 40.47
CA HIS A 48 1.59 -26.23 39.45
C HIS A 48 2.47 -27.29 38.77
N ARG A 49 3.17 -28.11 39.52
CA ARG A 49 4.17 -29.08 39.01
C ARG A 49 3.62 -30.18 38.11
N ASN A 50 2.33 -30.36 38.03
CA ASN A 50 1.65 -31.24 37.09
C ASN A 50 1.54 -30.64 35.66
N GLY A 51 1.81 -29.39 35.48
CA GLY A 51 1.79 -28.72 34.19
C GLY A 51 2.89 -29.18 33.25
N ASP A 52 2.59 -29.26 31.97
CA ASP A 52 3.56 -29.55 30.91
C ASP A 52 3.93 -28.31 30.09
N ILE A 53 3.01 -27.32 29.99
CA ILE A 53 3.22 -26.05 29.26
C ILE A 53 2.61 -24.91 30.07
N PHE A 54 3.36 -23.79 30.13
CA PHE A 54 2.91 -22.56 30.75
C PHE A 54 3.04 -21.39 29.74
N LEU A 55 1.96 -20.70 29.51
CA LEU A 55 1.86 -19.58 28.57
C LEU A 55 2.04 -18.27 29.31
N LEU A 56 2.80 -17.34 28.73
CA LEU A 56 3.02 -16.00 29.27
C LEU A 56 2.33 -14.95 28.40
N PRO A 57 1.83 -13.83 29.00
CA PRO A 57 1.39 -12.68 28.22
C PRO A 57 2.57 -12.08 27.46
N LYS A 58 2.48 -12.02 26.12
CA LYS A 58 3.56 -11.55 25.26
C LYS A 58 3.26 -10.13 24.77
N LYS A 59 4.22 -9.21 24.92
CA LYS A 59 4.21 -7.89 24.32
C LYS A 59 5.27 -7.81 23.23
N TYR A 60 4.93 -7.28 22.07
CA TYR A 60 5.94 -6.96 21.07
C TYR A 60 6.60 -5.63 21.40
N GLY A 61 7.91 -5.59 21.31
CA GLY A 61 8.70 -4.36 21.39
C GLY A 61 8.23 -3.34 20.33
N PRO A 62 8.58 -2.05 20.47
CA PRO A 62 8.16 -1.02 19.53
C PRO A 62 8.73 -1.31 18.14
N SER A 63 7.90 -1.83 17.25
CA SER A 63 8.22 -1.96 15.84
C SER A 63 8.54 -0.58 15.26
N ARG A 64 9.66 -0.44 14.56
CA ARG A 64 9.98 0.78 13.82
C ARG A 64 8.99 1.07 12.70
N ASN A 65 8.16 0.10 12.33
CA ASN A 65 7.18 0.15 11.22
C ASN A 65 5.71 0.01 11.65
N SER A 66 5.36 0.35 12.88
CA SER A 66 4.04 0.16 13.51
C SER A 66 2.83 0.78 12.80
N LYS A 67 2.90 1.18 11.54
CA LYS A 67 1.76 1.70 10.79
C LYS A 67 1.03 0.65 9.93
N LYS A 68 1.57 -0.56 9.77
CA LYS A 68 1.00 -1.61 8.92
C LYS A 68 1.25 -3.02 9.47
N GLY A 69 1.59 -3.14 10.76
CA GLY A 69 1.89 -4.41 11.37
C GLY A 69 0.66 -5.29 11.49
N ILE A 70 0.75 -6.51 11.04
CA ILE A 70 -0.05 -7.61 11.51
C ILE A 70 0.26 -7.73 12.99
N MET A 71 -0.71 -7.43 13.83
CA MET A 71 -0.55 -7.64 15.26
C MET A 71 -0.91 -9.07 15.57
N TYR A 72 0.12 -9.85 15.80
CA TYR A 72 -0.01 -11.21 16.19
C TYR A 72 0.58 -11.44 17.58
N ALA A 73 -0.25 -11.70 18.52
CA ALA A 73 0.07 -12.46 19.72
C ALA A 73 -1.22 -12.91 20.42
N PRO A 74 -1.36 -14.15 20.75
CA PRO A 74 -2.53 -14.64 21.46
C PRO A 74 -2.69 -13.96 22.81
N PHE A 75 -1.62 -13.45 23.39
CA PHE A 75 -1.59 -12.82 24.70
C PHE A 75 -1.05 -11.37 24.67
N SER A 76 -0.77 -10.81 23.52
CA SER A 76 -0.47 -9.39 23.46
C SER A 76 -1.76 -8.61 23.50
N ALA A 77 -1.76 -7.54 24.28
CA ALA A 77 -2.86 -6.59 24.25
C ALA A 77 -3.00 -6.08 22.80
N TYR A 78 -4.08 -6.47 22.14
CA TYR A 78 -4.48 -5.90 20.87
C TYR A 78 -4.68 -4.40 21.06
N ARG A 79 -3.81 -3.59 20.49
CA ARG A 79 -3.91 -2.14 20.54
C ARG A 79 -4.50 -1.63 19.24
N GLU A 80 -5.77 -1.67 19.10
CA GLU A 80 -6.41 -0.78 18.15
C GLU A 80 -6.37 0.64 18.70
N LYS A 81 -5.56 1.52 18.12
CA LYS A 81 -5.53 2.97 18.41
C LYS A 81 -5.44 3.36 19.89
N GLY A 82 -4.73 2.59 20.71
CA GLY A 82 -4.52 2.92 22.11
C GLY A 82 -5.58 2.43 23.08
N LYS A 83 -6.53 1.60 22.64
CA LYS A 83 -7.49 0.91 23.50
C LYS A 83 -7.11 -0.55 23.63
N HIS A 84 -7.25 -1.12 24.82
CA HIS A 84 -7.18 -2.56 25.02
C HIS A 84 -8.40 -3.21 24.39
N ALA A 85 -8.21 -4.31 23.67
CA ALA A 85 -9.33 -5.05 23.13
C ALA A 85 -10.22 -5.58 24.26
N PRO A 86 -11.55 -5.42 24.16
CA PRO A 86 -12.48 -5.84 25.21
C PRO A 86 -12.43 -7.32 25.56
N TRP A 87 -11.95 -8.17 24.65
CA TRP A 87 -11.89 -9.63 24.86
C TRP A 87 -10.73 -10.08 25.75
N LEU A 88 -9.70 -9.22 25.96
CA LEU A 88 -8.72 -9.45 27.03
C LEU A 88 -9.32 -9.21 28.41
N ALA A 89 -10.50 -8.60 28.47
CA ALA A 89 -11.33 -8.51 29.66
C ALA A 89 -12.19 -9.76 29.85
N LEU A 90 -11.92 -10.89 29.18
CA LEU A 90 -12.31 -12.16 29.75
C LEU A 90 -11.79 -12.15 31.18
N LYS A 91 -12.73 -12.10 32.10
CA LYS A 91 -12.54 -12.28 33.51
C LYS A 91 -12.00 -13.70 33.77
N LEU A 92 -10.81 -13.94 33.33
CA LEU A 92 -9.95 -14.93 33.95
C LEU A 92 -9.63 -14.30 35.28
N ASP A 93 -10.30 -14.73 36.33
CA ASP A 93 -9.90 -14.38 37.70
C ASP A 93 -8.40 -14.69 37.76
N ARG A 94 -7.63 -13.70 38.18
CA ARG A 94 -6.19 -13.77 38.36
C ARG A 94 -5.91 -15.03 39.14
N ASP A 95 -5.32 -16.03 38.64
CA ASP A 95 -4.96 -17.28 39.26
C ASP A 95 -5.83 -18.54 38.89
N GLN A 96 -6.70 -18.47 37.89
CA GLN A 96 -7.45 -19.65 37.49
C GLN A 96 -6.68 -20.57 36.52
N GLU A 97 -6.64 -21.85 36.88
CA GLU A 97 -6.43 -22.96 35.99
C GLU A 97 -7.42 -22.89 34.83
N PHE A 98 -6.99 -23.36 33.63
CA PHE A 98 -7.84 -23.40 32.45
C PHE A 98 -9.00 -24.40 32.51
N HIS A 99 -9.59 -24.64 33.65
CA HIS A 99 -10.73 -25.57 33.78
C HIS A 99 -11.91 -25.23 32.88
N GLY A 100 -12.21 -23.91 32.71
CA GLY A 100 -13.29 -23.52 31.84
C GLY A 100 -13.03 -23.75 30.35
N VAL A 101 -11.76 -23.70 29.94
CA VAL A 101 -11.30 -24.03 28.59
C VAL A 101 -11.43 -25.51 28.34
N TYR A 102 -11.04 -26.33 29.32
CA TYR A 102 -11.12 -27.77 29.22
C TYR A 102 -12.56 -28.28 29.11
N GLU A 103 -13.48 -27.77 29.92
CA GLU A 103 -14.91 -28.11 29.81
C GLU A 103 -15.50 -27.77 28.45
N GLN A 104 -15.12 -26.67 27.86
CA GLN A 104 -15.58 -26.30 26.53
C GLN A 104 -14.94 -27.14 25.43
N LEU A 105 -13.67 -27.48 25.54
CA LEU A 105 -12.98 -28.38 24.62
C LEU A 105 -13.56 -29.80 24.65
N THR A 106 -13.92 -30.31 25.83
CA THR A 106 -14.52 -31.64 26.00
C THR A 106 -15.98 -31.71 25.57
N ASN A 107 -16.70 -30.61 25.61
CA ASN A 107 -18.11 -30.52 25.22
C ASN A 107 -18.32 -30.14 23.73
N GLY A 108 -17.26 -30.01 22.95
CA GLY A 108 -17.32 -29.72 21.52
C GLY A 108 -17.70 -28.27 21.20
N VAL A 109 -17.82 -27.40 22.20
CA VAL A 109 -18.14 -25.97 22.02
C VAL A 109 -16.90 -25.14 22.40
N ILE A 110 -16.01 -24.95 21.45
CA ILE A 110 -14.85 -24.09 21.66
C ILE A 110 -15.22 -22.68 21.22
N SER A 111 -15.22 -21.73 22.18
CA SER A 111 -15.38 -20.33 21.82
C SER A 111 -14.16 -19.85 21.01
N THR A 112 -14.40 -18.99 20.04
CA THR A 112 -13.37 -18.29 19.24
C THR A 112 -12.28 -17.67 20.10
N GLU A 113 -12.61 -17.26 21.29
CA GLU A 113 -11.74 -16.60 22.27
C GLU A 113 -10.72 -17.58 22.87
N ILE A 114 -11.14 -18.82 23.14
CA ILE A 114 -10.27 -19.86 23.68
C ILE A 114 -9.27 -20.36 22.63
N LEU A 115 -9.74 -20.52 21.40
CA LEU A 115 -8.85 -20.89 20.32
C LEU A 115 -7.78 -19.82 20.05
N ARG A 116 -8.12 -18.55 20.20
CA ARG A 116 -7.14 -17.46 20.17
C ARG A 116 -6.09 -17.60 21.28
N PHE A 117 -6.41 -18.22 22.36
CA PHE A 117 -5.53 -18.45 23.51
C PHE A 117 -4.47 -19.52 23.25
N LEU A 118 -4.79 -20.55 22.49
CA LEU A 118 -3.91 -21.68 22.18
C LEU A 118 -2.89 -21.37 21.08
N HIS A 119 -2.84 -20.15 20.59
CA HIS A 119 -2.04 -19.77 19.44
C HIS A 119 -0.67 -19.22 19.77
N GLY A 120 0.34 -19.79 19.17
CA GLY A 120 1.69 -19.23 19.07
C GLY A 120 2.37 -19.78 17.83
N PHE A 121 2.93 -18.92 17.00
CA PHE A 121 3.84 -19.33 15.93
C PHE A 121 5.28 -19.40 16.41
N THR A 122 5.54 -18.93 17.61
CA THR A 122 6.85 -18.96 18.24
C THR A 122 6.76 -19.59 19.63
N PRO A 123 7.67 -20.51 19.97
CA PRO A 123 7.76 -21.10 21.31
C PRO A 123 8.36 -20.15 22.34
N PHE A 124 8.89 -18.97 21.91
CA PHE A 124 9.49 -18.01 22.83
C PHE A 124 8.46 -17.39 23.77
N GLY A 125 8.85 -17.20 25.03
CA GLY A 125 7.94 -16.77 26.08
C GLY A 125 6.95 -17.85 26.53
N MET A 126 7.33 -19.11 26.41
CA MET A 126 6.59 -20.26 26.95
C MET A 126 7.53 -21.07 27.83
N VAL A 127 6.98 -21.65 28.90
CA VAL A 127 7.70 -22.62 29.72
C VAL A 127 7.26 -24.02 29.33
N PHE A 128 8.20 -24.87 29.00
CA PHE A 128 7.97 -26.24 28.56
C PHE A 128 8.61 -27.22 29.53
N LYS A 129 7.98 -28.38 29.67
CA LYS A 129 8.60 -29.53 30.28
C LYS A 129 9.69 -30.09 29.37
N GLY A 130 10.82 -30.53 29.93
CA GLY A 130 11.99 -30.97 29.16
C GLY A 130 11.71 -32.16 28.24
N SER A 131 10.77 -33.04 28.60
CA SER A 131 10.31 -34.12 27.72
C SER A 131 9.73 -33.62 26.40
N LEU A 132 9.03 -32.46 26.38
CA LEU A 132 8.48 -31.87 25.18
C LEU A 132 9.58 -31.21 24.32
N LEU A 133 10.59 -30.63 24.95
CA LEU A 133 11.73 -30.06 24.20
C LEU A 133 12.58 -31.16 23.57
N ASN A 134 12.70 -32.30 24.20
CA ASN A 134 13.37 -33.46 23.61
C ASN A 134 12.65 -33.95 22.35
N GLN A 135 11.31 -33.96 22.32
CA GLN A 135 10.54 -34.29 21.12
C GLN A 135 10.81 -33.25 19.98
N LEU A 136 10.94 -31.98 20.31
CA LEU A 136 11.26 -30.94 19.34
C LEU A 136 12.64 -31.18 18.67
N MET A 137 13.62 -31.60 19.46
CA MET A 137 14.95 -31.97 18.95
C MET A 137 14.91 -33.18 18.02
N GLU A 138 14.10 -34.18 18.33
CA GLU A 138 13.91 -35.36 17.48
C GLU A 138 13.28 -35.05 16.13
N ILE A 139 12.30 -34.14 16.11
CA ILE A 139 11.67 -33.64 14.85
C ILE A 139 12.68 -32.93 13.97
N ALA A 140 13.56 -32.13 14.56
CA ALA A 140 14.59 -31.42 13.83
C ALA A 140 15.59 -32.36 13.15
N ASP A 141 16.05 -33.37 13.86
CA ASP A 141 16.96 -34.38 13.32
C ASP A 141 16.33 -35.19 12.17
N ALA A 142 15.02 -35.47 12.25
CA ALA A 142 14.29 -36.20 11.20
C ALA A 142 14.01 -35.36 9.96
N GLY A 143 13.72 -34.05 10.11
CA GLY A 143 13.40 -33.12 8.99
C GLY A 143 14.57 -32.89 8.05
N ILE A 144 15.80 -33.06 8.51
CA ILE A 144 17.03 -32.88 7.71
C ILE A 144 17.36 -34.12 6.88
N GLN A 145 16.84 -35.27 7.24
CA GLN A 145 17.08 -36.51 6.48
C GLN A 145 16.08 -36.79 5.35
N GLY A 146 15.13 -35.91 5.11
CA GLY A 146 14.26 -35.96 3.91
C GLY A 146 13.25 -37.10 3.87
N SER A 147 12.84 -37.66 5.02
CA SER A 147 11.84 -38.73 5.07
C SER A 147 10.58 -38.33 5.85
N SER A 148 9.45 -38.36 5.17
CA SER A 148 8.08 -38.15 5.70
C SER A 148 7.61 -39.24 6.71
N ALA A 149 8.47 -40.13 7.08
CA ALA A 149 8.10 -41.30 7.90
C ALA A 149 8.16 -41.09 9.43
N GLY A 150 8.66 -39.94 9.92
CA GLY A 150 8.98 -39.77 11.34
C GLY A 150 7.83 -39.29 12.24
N ILE A 151 6.68 -38.91 11.71
CA ILE A 151 5.62 -38.22 12.47
C ILE A 151 4.50 -39.15 12.97
N GLN A 152 4.42 -40.36 12.46
CA GLN A 152 3.33 -41.29 12.83
C GLN A 152 3.44 -41.90 14.24
N ASN A 153 4.56 -41.74 14.95
CA ASN A 153 4.78 -42.47 16.24
C ASN A 153 5.11 -41.58 17.45
N ALA A 154 4.76 -40.30 17.44
CA ALA A 154 4.95 -39.44 18.62
C ALA A 154 4.05 -39.80 19.84
N GLY A 155 3.46 -40.95 19.85
CA GLY A 155 2.56 -41.46 20.91
C GLY A 155 2.89 -42.79 21.55
N GLN A 156 3.90 -43.50 21.13
CA GLN A 156 4.27 -44.79 21.77
C GLN A 156 5.77 -45.07 21.67
N ASP A 157 6.37 -45.34 22.83
CA ASP A 157 7.72 -45.82 23.12
C ASP A 157 8.58 -46.28 21.92
N ALA A 158 9.59 -45.51 21.55
CA ALA A 158 10.65 -45.94 20.67
C ALA A 158 12.03 -45.61 21.28
N ASN A 159 12.74 -46.63 21.70
CA ASN A 159 14.17 -46.61 22.01
C ASN A 159 14.97 -46.48 20.70
N VAL A 160 15.44 -45.29 20.35
CA VAL A 160 16.33 -45.05 19.22
C VAL A 160 17.72 -44.66 19.74
N THR A 161 18.73 -45.40 19.34
CA THR A 161 20.15 -45.15 19.62
C THR A 161 20.68 -44.05 18.68
N PHE A 162 21.15 -42.95 19.23
CA PHE A 162 21.58 -41.76 18.53
C PHE A 162 23.02 -41.82 18.02
N GLY A 163 23.24 -41.46 16.76
CA GLY A 163 24.51 -40.98 16.24
C GLY A 163 24.68 -39.50 16.61
N SER A 164 25.90 -38.98 16.64
CA SER A 164 26.29 -37.64 17.12
C SER A 164 25.34 -36.52 16.64
N PRO A 165 24.84 -35.66 17.52
CA PRO A 165 23.94 -34.60 17.15
C PRO A 165 24.67 -33.51 16.30
N ALA A 166 24.21 -33.34 15.07
CA ALA A 166 24.79 -32.37 14.17
C ALA A 166 24.14 -30.98 14.28
N HIS A 167 23.06 -30.82 15.08
CA HIS A 167 22.27 -29.62 15.14
C HIS A 167 21.99 -29.13 16.55
N THR A 168 21.95 -27.82 16.71
CA THR A 168 21.65 -27.13 17.97
C THR A 168 20.15 -26.78 18.04
N LEU A 169 19.63 -26.59 19.26
CA LEU A 169 18.27 -26.05 19.45
C LEU A 169 18.06 -24.73 18.69
N GLU A 170 19.13 -23.93 18.55
CA GLU A 170 19.15 -22.69 17.79
C GLU A 170 18.86 -22.94 16.30
N ASP A 171 19.49 -23.93 15.67
CA ASP A 171 19.25 -24.27 14.27
C ASP A 171 17.78 -24.62 13.99
N VAL A 172 17.15 -25.28 14.97
CA VAL A 172 15.76 -25.73 14.91
C VAL A 172 14.77 -24.57 15.06
N LEU A 173 14.99 -23.72 16.05
CA LEU A 173 14.08 -22.63 16.39
C LEU A 173 14.26 -21.42 15.48
N VAL A 174 15.49 -21.15 15.01
CA VAL A 174 15.80 -20.00 14.13
C VAL A 174 15.39 -20.25 12.69
N LYS A 175 15.39 -21.49 12.21
CA LYS A 175 14.98 -21.80 10.83
C LYS A 175 13.48 -21.92 10.61
N GLY A 176 12.65 -21.72 11.64
CA GLY A 176 11.19 -21.67 11.59
C GLY A 176 10.58 -22.61 10.57
N SER A 177 10.59 -23.93 10.84
CA SER A 177 10.06 -24.90 9.90
C SER A 177 8.59 -25.24 10.20
N PHE A 178 7.84 -25.60 9.17
CA PHE A 178 6.47 -26.08 9.31
C PHE A 178 6.34 -27.26 10.29
N PRO A 179 7.30 -28.20 10.36
CA PRO A 179 7.31 -29.21 11.40
C PRO A 179 7.33 -28.68 12.83
N VAL A 180 8.04 -27.62 13.12
CA VAL A 180 8.04 -26.96 14.44
C VAL A 180 6.68 -26.38 14.78
N LEU A 181 6.01 -25.75 13.83
CA LEU A 181 4.64 -25.26 13.99
C LEU A 181 3.66 -26.41 14.28
N LYS A 182 3.72 -27.48 13.49
CA LYS A 182 2.92 -28.70 13.69
C LYS A 182 3.10 -29.27 15.10
N TRP A 183 4.36 -29.39 15.55
CA TRP A 183 4.69 -29.87 16.89
C TRP A 183 4.11 -28.93 17.96
N LEU A 184 4.35 -27.61 17.85
CA LEU A 184 3.91 -26.65 18.85
C LEU A 184 2.39 -26.68 19.05
N LEU A 185 1.63 -26.80 17.96
CA LEU A 185 0.17 -26.90 18.01
C LEU A 185 -0.30 -28.22 18.61
N ALA A 186 0.33 -29.32 18.22
CA ALA A 186 -0.02 -30.64 18.73
C ALA A 186 0.24 -30.76 20.24
N VAL A 187 1.38 -30.25 20.74
CA VAL A 187 1.70 -30.31 22.17
C VAL A 187 0.82 -29.40 23.00
N GLN A 188 0.45 -28.22 22.50
CA GLN A 188 -0.49 -27.31 23.17
C GLN A 188 -1.89 -27.91 23.24
N ALA A 189 -2.41 -28.45 22.13
CA ALA A 189 -3.69 -29.12 22.11
C ALA A 189 -3.73 -30.33 23.08
N ARG A 190 -2.68 -31.12 23.06
CA ARG A 190 -2.55 -32.27 23.97
C ARG A 190 -2.47 -31.88 25.44
N ALA A 191 -1.64 -30.89 25.76
CA ALA A 191 -1.51 -30.37 27.13
C ALA A 191 -2.84 -29.76 27.62
N CYS A 192 -3.62 -29.14 26.73
CA CYS A 192 -4.95 -28.64 27.05
C CYS A 192 -5.92 -29.78 27.38
N LEU A 193 -5.98 -30.84 26.54
CA LEU A 193 -6.84 -32.00 26.76
C LEU A 193 -6.48 -32.78 28.03
N ASP A 194 -5.20 -32.80 28.42
CA ASP A 194 -4.70 -33.48 29.60
C ASP A 194 -4.72 -32.60 30.87
N GLU A 195 -5.33 -31.42 30.84
CA GLU A 195 -5.36 -30.41 31.95
C GLU A 195 -3.97 -29.97 32.41
N LYS A 196 -3.00 -29.88 31.49
CA LYS A 196 -1.60 -29.58 31.80
C LYS A 196 -1.09 -28.29 31.14
N LEU A 197 -2.02 -27.49 30.57
CA LEU A 197 -1.75 -26.18 30.01
C LEU A 197 -2.18 -25.09 30.98
N TYR A 198 -1.25 -24.22 31.35
CA TYR A 198 -1.48 -23.13 32.30
C TYR A 198 -1.18 -21.77 31.67
N TYR A 199 -1.83 -20.73 32.15
CA TYR A 199 -1.51 -19.36 31.81
C TYR A 199 -1.07 -18.60 33.06
N ILE A 200 0.06 -17.88 32.96
CA ILE A 200 0.61 -17.08 34.05
C ILE A 200 0.30 -15.61 33.78
N ASP A 201 -0.67 -15.04 34.50
CA ASP A 201 -1.00 -13.62 34.38
C ASP A 201 -0.06 -12.72 35.20
N GLY A 202 -0.05 -11.44 34.87
CA GLY A 202 0.69 -10.42 35.63
C GLY A 202 2.21 -10.44 35.42
N VAL A 203 2.70 -11.14 34.42
CA VAL A 203 4.09 -11.17 33.97
C VAL A 203 4.24 -10.26 32.74
N ASP A 204 5.26 -9.40 32.73
CA ASP A 204 5.62 -8.59 31.56
C ASP A 204 6.75 -9.25 30.77
N TYR A 205 6.38 -9.97 29.70
CA TYR A 205 7.33 -10.53 28.75
C TYR A 205 7.27 -9.76 27.44
N THR A 206 8.40 -9.19 27.03
CA THR A 206 8.48 -8.39 25.79
C THR A 206 9.41 -9.08 24.82
N LEU A 207 8.85 -9.48 23.67
CA LEU A 207 9.63 -9.99 22.53
C LEU A 207 10.45 -8.86 21.92
N LYS A 208 11.73 -9.11 21.65
CA LYS A 208 12.66 -8.17 20.99
C LYS A 208 12.18 -7.77 19.62
N ASN A 209 11.77 -8.76 18.86
CA ASN A 209 11.37 -8.58 17.48
C ASN A 209 9.87 -8.35 17.40
N SER A 210 9.48 -7.35 16.62
CA SER A 210 8.11 -7.30 16.12
C SER A 210 7.87 -8.54 15.24
N PHE A 211 6.62 -8.89 15.05
CA PHE A 211 6.25 -9.97 14.15
C PHE A 211 6.95 -9.91 12.76
N GLU A 212 7.29 -8.72 12.27
CA GLU A 212 8.06 -8.50 11.03
C GLU A 212 9.54 -8.88 11.15
N GLY A 213 10.05 -9.10 12.36
CA GLY A 213 11.43 -9.48 12.65
C GLY A 213 11.55 -10.84 13.30
N ASP A 214 10.43 -11.54 13.50
CA ASP A 214 10.45 -12.88 14.00
C ASP A 214 11.06 -13.81 12.95
N LYS A 215 12.31 -14.22 13.18
CA LYS A 215 13.09 -15.13 12.31
C LYS A 215 12.53 -16.53 12.23
N THR A 216 11.23 -16.64 12.24
CA THR A 216 10.50 -17.87 12.26
C THR A 216 9.87 -18.16 10.89
N PHE A 217 8.92 -19.04 10.89
CA PHE A 217 8.17 -19.51 9.74
C PHE A 217 7.80 -18.43 8.68
N PHE A 218 7.56 -17.18 9.09
CA PHE A 218 7.14 -16.10 8.19
C PHE A 218 8.27 -15.33 7.48
N GLU A 219 9.54 -15.58 7.76
CA GLU A 219 10.65 -15.01 6.96
C GLU A 219 10.63 -15.48 5.52
N GLY A 220 10.08 -16.66 5.28
CA GLY A 220 9.92 -17.24 3.95
C GLY A 220 9.01 -16.48 3.02
N ILE A 221 8.26 -15.45 3.48
CA ILE A 221 7.39 -14.63 2.61
C ILE A 221 8.12 -13.93 1.46
N TYR A 222 9.44 -13.84 1.53
CA TYR A 222 10.28 -13.28 0.47
C TYR A 222 10.82 -14.35 -0.49
N ASP A 223 10.50 -15.64 -0.24
CA ASP A 223 10.92 -16.77 -1.06
C ASP A 223 9.71 -17.47 -1.69
N ARG A 224 9.73 -17.60 -3.02
CA ARG A 224 8.66 -18.26 -3.77
C ARG A 224 8.49 -19.73 -3.38
N ALA A 225 9.59 -20.42 -3.08
CA ALA A 225 9.56 -21.83 -2.68
C ALA A 225 8.78 -22.02 -1.38
N TRP A 226 8.95 -21.10 -0.42
CA TRP A 226 8.22 -21.14 0.84
C TRP A 226 6.70 -21.14 0.66
N TYR A 227 6.16 -20.34 -0.26
CA TYR A 227 4.72 -20.32 -0.52
C TYR A 227 4.21 -21.67 -1.00
N LYS A 228 4.90 -22.25 -1.98
CA LYS A 228 4.53 -23.54 -2.54
C LYS A 228 4.64 -24.65 -1.51
N ASP A 229 5.76 -24.74 -0.85
CA ASP A 229 6.04 -25.80 0.12
C ASP A 229 5.11 -25.72 1.34
N THR A 230 4.79 -24.51 1.79
CA THR A 230 3.86 -24.28 2.89
C THR A 230 2.44 -24.71 2.51
N VAL A 231 1.97 -24.35 1.32
CA VAL A 231 0.62 -24.73 0.88
C VAL A 231 0.50 -26.22 0.70
N ASP A 232 1.49 -26.87 0.08
CA ASP A 232 1.51 -28.33 -0.10
C ASP A 232 1.50 -29.04 1.28
N GLN A 233 2.28 -28.58 2.25
CA GLN A 233 2.30 -29.12 3.61
C GLN A 233 1.00 -28.84 4.38
N LEU A 234 0.34 -27.71 4.18
CA LEU A 234 -0.97 -27.43 4.77
C LEU A 234 -2.03 -28.38 4.25
N ILE A 235 -2.06 -28.66 2.95
CA ILE A 235 -3.01 -29.60 2.35
C ILE A 235 -2.81 -31.00 2.91
N GLU A 236 -1.56 -31.47 2.99
CA GLU A 236 -1.25 -32.76 3.59
C GLU A 236 -1.70 -32.84 5.06
N TRP A 237 -1.40 -31.82 5.84
CA TRP A 237 -1.76 -31.77 7.24
C TRP A 237 -3.28 -31.72 7.46
N LEU A 238 -4.02 -30.95 6.70
CA LEU A 238 -5.49 -30.92 6.77
C LEU A 238 -6.10 -32.27 6.38
N LYS A 239 -5.55 -32.97 5.38
CA LYS A 239 -5.94 -34.35 5.01
C LYS A 239 -5.70 -35.32 6.14
N GLU A 240 -4.53 -35.30 6.79
CA GLU A 240 -4.21 -36.12 7.93
C GLU A 240 -5.18 -35.85 9.10
N MET A 241 -5.50 -34.61 9.37
CA MET A 241 -6.35 -34.21 10.50
C MET A 241 -7.84 -34.57 10.27
N SER A 242 -8.29 -34.78 9.05
CA SER A 242 -9.67 -35.17 8.75
C SER A 242 -10.05 -36.52 9.40
N ILE A 243 -9.07 -37.27 9.92
CA ILE A 243 -9.26 -38.61 10.56
C ILE A 243 -9.23 -38.47 12.09
N HIS A 244 -8.89 -37.30 12.67
CA HIS A 244 -8.69 -37.07 14.09
C HIS A 244 -9.87 -36.40 14.80
N GLN A 245 -9.71 -36.15 16.09
CA GLN A 245 -10.74 -35.52 16.94
C GLN A 245 -11.11 -34.12 16.45
N GLU A 246 -12.38 -33.77 16.47
CA GLU A 246 -12.97 -32.50 16.02
C GLU A 246 -12.27 -31.26 16.54
N THR A 247 -11.89 -31.28 17.82
CA THR A 247 -11.16 -30.16 18.45
C THR A 247 -9.82 -29.85 17.78
N LEU A 248 -9.05 -30.90 17.47
CA LEU A 248 -7.75 -30.75 16.84
C LEU A 248 -7.93 -30.31 15.39
N GLN A 249 -8.97 -30.79 14.70
CA GLN A 249 -9.34 -30.35 13.37
C GLN A 249 -9.64 -28.84 13.33
N MET A 250 -10.47 -28.34 14.23
CA MET A 250 -10.80 -26.90 14.32
C MET A 250 -9.54 -26.04 14.53
N LEU A 251 -8.65 -26.46 15.44
CA LEU A 251 -7.41 -25.75 15.70
C LEU A 251 -6.53 -25.65 14.44
N VAL A 252 -6.38 -26.75 13.73
CA VAL A 252 -5.60 -26.82 12.48
C VAL A 252 -6.24 -26.01 11.38
N MET A 253 -7.57 -26.07 11.21
CA MET A 253 -8.29 -25.26 10.23
C MET A 253 -8.11 -23.76 10.47
N GLN A 254 -8.14 -23.31 11.72
CA GLN A 254 -7.93 -21.89 12.05
C GLN A 254 -6.51 -21.41 11.77
N HIS A 255 -5.51 -22.27 12.04
CA HIS A 255 -4.13 -21.93 11.70
C HIS A 255 -3.91 -21.91 10.19
N ALA A 256 -4.47 -22.88 9.48
CA ALA A 256 -4.43 -22.89 8.02
C ALA A 256 -5.09 -21.62 7.44
N LEU A 257 -6.27 -21.26 7.96
CA LEU A 257 -6.94 -20.01 7.57
C LEU A 257 -6.07 -18.80 7.83
N PHE A 258 -5.41 -18.71 8.99
CA PHE A 258 -4.51 -17.61 9.29
C PHE A 258 -3.34 -17.55 8.32
N ILE A 259 -2.69 -18.68 8.04
CA ILE A 259 -1.55 -18.74 7.11
C ILE A 259 -1.99 -18.27 5.72
N VAL A 260 -3.16 -18.70 5.23
CA VAL A 260 -3.73 -18.23 3.97
C VAL A 260 -3.97 -16.72 3.98
N LYS A 261 -4.63 -16.21 5.04
CA LYS A 261 -4.84 -14.76 5.21
C LYS A 261 -3.52 -13.99 5.21
N TYR A 262 -2.53 -14.51 5.92
CA TYR A 262 -1.20 -13.89 6.01
C TYR A 262 -0.49 -13.85 4.66
N MET A 263 -0.51 -14.96 3.90
CA MET A 263 0.04 -15.01 2.55
C MET A 263 -0.61 -13.97 1.63
N ILE A 264 -1.93 -13.87 1.68
CA ILE A 264 -2.67 -12.86 0.91
C ILE A 264 -2.22 -11.46 1.33
N GLN A 265 -2.19 -11.16 2.62
CA GLN A 265 -1.82 -9.83 3.12
C GLN A 265 -0.38 -9.44 2.77
N ALA A 266 0.56 -10.35 2.92
CA ALA A 266 1.97 -10.10 2.58
C ALA A 266 2.13 -9.68 1.11
N ASN A 267 1.26 -10.18 0.23
CA ASN A 267 1.25 -9.84 -1.18
C ASN A 267 0.43 -8.59 -1.52
N LEU A 268 -0.53 -8.18 -0.65
CA LEU A 268 -1.30 -6.95 -0.83
C LEU A 268 -0.44 -5.68 -0.71
N ASP A 269 0.52 -5.68 0.19
CA ASP A 269 1.38 -4.52 0.48
C ASP A 269 2.49 -4.28 -0.55
N ASN A 270 2.46 -4.97 -1.67
CA ASN A 270 3.45 -4.91 -2.74
C ASN A 270 4.88 -5.36 -2.35
N LEU A 271 5.07 -5.91 -1.17
CA LEU A 271 6.38 -6.36 -0.71
C LEU A 271 6.93 -7.48 -1.60
N ASN A 272 6.05 -8.33 -2.11
CA ASN A 272 6.41 -9.56 -2.82
C ASN A 272 5.85 -9.65 -4.25
N LYS A 273 5.52 -8.53 -4.87
CA LYS A 273 4.97 -8.49 -6.26
C LYS A 273 5.81 -9.23 -7.30
N HIS A 274 7.11 -9.31 -7.06
CA HIS A 274 8.07 -9.92 -7.97
C HIS A 274 8.16 -11.45 -7.86
N LEU A 275 7.56 -12.05 -6.83
CA LEU A 275 7.65 -13.49 -6.62
C LEU A 275 6.72 -14.30 -7.53
N PHE A 276 5.67 -13.65 -8.03
CA PHE A 276 4.67 -14.32 -8.87
C PHE A 276 4.46 -13.53 -10.16
N GLU A 277 4.57 -14.22 -11.30
CA GLU A 277 4.02 -13.77 -12.56
C GLU A 277 2.50 -14.03 -12.59
N GLU A 278 1.78 -13.40 -13.52
CA GLU A 278 0.30 -13.47 -13.57
C GLU A 278 -0.21 -14.92 -13.70
N THR A 279 0.40 -15.71 -14.56
CA THR A 279 0.05 -17.14 -14.74
C THR A 279 0.34 -18.00 -13.52
N ASP A 280 1.45 -17.75 -12.86
CA ASP A 280 1.82 -18.47 -11.65
C ASP A 280 0.97 -18.06 -10.45
N GLY A 281 0.59 -16.78 -10.39
CA GLY A 281 -0.28 -16.25 -9.36
C GLY A 281 -1.67 -16.87 -9.41
N GLU A 282 -2.23 -17.06 -10.60
CA GLU A 282 -3.49 -17.74 -10.80
C GLU A 282 -3.43 -19.19 -10.28
N ALA A 283 -2.43 -19.95 -10.72
CA ALA A 283 -2.22 -21.34 -10.27
C ALA A 283 -2.05 -21.42 -8.74
N PHE A 284 -1.38 -20.44 -8.14
CA PHE A 284 -1.21 -20.40 -6.69
C PHE A 284 -2.51 -20.08 -5.96
N LEU A 285 -3.31 -19.14 -6.44
CA LEU A 285 -4.64 -18.85 -5.89
C LEU A 285 -5.57 -20.09 -5.94
N TRP A 286 -5.48 -20.90 -7.00
CA TRP A 286 -6.20 -22.17 -7.08
C TRP A 286 -5.79 -23.15 -5.97
N LYS A 287 -4.49 -23.23 -5.65
CA LYS A 287 -4.00 -24.04 -4.54
C LYS A 287 -4.45 -23.51 -3.18
N LEU A 288 -4.52 -22.19 -2.98
CA LEU A 288 -5.13 -21.62 -1.76
C LEU A 288 -6.61 -22.01 -1.65
N GLY A 289 -7.34 -22.04 -2.75
CA GLY A 289 -8.72 -22.57 -2.80
C GLY A 289 -8.80 -24.03 -2.35
N GLU A 290 -7.83 -24.88 -2.71
CA GLU A 290 -7.75 -26.27 -2.24
C GLU A 290 -7.55 -26.33 -0.72
N VAL A 291 -6.66 -25.51 -0.13
CA VAL A 291 -6.53 -25.41 1.34
C VAL A 291 -7.86 -25.03 1.98
N LEU A 292 -8.54 -24.02 1.43
CA LEU A 292 -9.81 -23.53 1.96
C LEU A 292 -10.93 -24.57 1.86
N SER A 293 -10.87 -25.51 0.91
CA SER A 293 -11.86 -26.58 0.78
C SER A 293 -11.91 -27.52 1.99
N TYR A 294 -10.83 -27.59 2.77
CA TYR A 294 -10.76 -28.37 4.02
C TYR A 294 -11.16 -27.57 5.26
N ILE A 295 -11.48 -26.28 5.13
CA ILE A 295 -11.80 -25.39 6.25
C ILE A 295 -13.30 -25.15 6.25
N ASP A 296 -13.96 -25.31 7.39
CA ASP A 296 -15.40 -25.12 7.53
C ASP A 296 -15.80 -23.65 7.25
N ASP A 297 -16.98 -23.48 6.62
CA ASP A 297 -17.51 -22.16 6.31
C ASP A 297 -17.72 -21.29 7.54
N SER A 298 -18.16 -21.87 8.65
CA SER A 298 -18.29 -21.18 9.94
C SER A 298 -16.97 -20.52 10.38
N ILE A 299 -15.85 -21.23 10.23
CA ILE A 299 -14.53 -20.72 10.58
C ILE A 299 -14.13 -19.55 9.67
N ILE A 300 -14.45 -19.64 8.37
CA ILE A 300 -14.17 -18.57 7.39
C ILE A 300 -15.08 -17.37 7.64
N CYS A 301 -16.39 -17.59 7.76
CA CYS A 301 -17.42 -16.55 7.84
C CYS A 301 -17.36 -15.77 9.15
N GLU A 302 -17.18 -16.45 10.27
CA GLU A 302 -17.00 -15.82 11.57
C GLU A 302 -15.64 -15.10 11.69
N ASN A 303 -14.82 -15.17 10.63
CA ASN A 303 -13.48 -14.62 10.59
C ASN A 303 -12.64 -15.05 11.79
N GLN A 304 -12.86 -16.29 12.21
CA GLN A 304 -12.16 -16.89 13.35
C GLN A 304 -10.65 -16.92 13.10
N GLY A 305 -9.91 -16.96 14.18
CA GLY A 305 -8.46 -16.95 14.14
C GLY A 305 -7.91 -15.53 14.24
N TYR A 306 -6.75 -15.32 13.64
CA TYR A 306 -6.00 -14.08 13.80
C TYR A 306 -6.54 -12.98 12.91
N HIS A 307 -6.67 -11.78 13.48
CA HIS A 307 -6.95 -10.59 12.69
C HIS A 307 -5.75 -10.24 11.83
N VAL A 308 -6.01 -10.18 10.55
CA VAL A 308 -5.12 -9.59 9.58
C VAL A 308 -5.58 -8.14 9.40
N ASP A 309 -4.72 -7.16 9.66
CA ASP A 309 -5.08 -5.73 9.55
C ASP A 309 -5.36 -5.37 8.08
N MET A 310 -6.55 -5.73 7.61
CA MET A 310 -7.07 -5.34 6.30
C MET A 310 -8.16 -4.28 6.49
N LYS A 311 -8.11 -3.24 5.68
CA LYS A 311 -9.12 -2.17 5.68
C LYS A 311 -10.55 -2.64 5.41
N ASN A 312 -10.73 -3.85 4.92
CA ASN A 312 -12.02 -4.44 4.57
C ASN A 312 -12.02 -5.93 4.94
N GLU A 313 -12.09 -6.24 6.23
CA GLU A 313 -12.14 -7.63 6.73
C GLU A 313 -13.31 -8.42 6.11
N ASP A 314 -14.44 -7.78 5.93
CA ASP A 314 -15.62 -8.39 5.30
C ASP A 314 -15.36 -8.81 3.85
N CYS A 315 -14.58 -7.99 3.12
CA CYS A 315 -14.17 -8.32 1.76
C CYS A 315 -13.19 -9.49 1.71
N LEU A 316 -12.38 -9.68 2.75
CA LEU A 316 -11.50 -10.83 2.83
C LEU A 316 -12.29 -12.13 2.98
N VAL A 317 -13.31 -12.17 3.83
CA VAL A 317 -14.19 -13.34 3.97
C VAL A 317 -14.81 -13.70 2.63
N TRP A 318 -15.32 -12.71 1.91
CA TRP A 318 -15.89 -12.91 0.58
C TRP A 318 -14.86 -13.47 -0.42
N VAL A 319 -13.64 -12.93 -0.43
CA VAL A 319 -12.54 -13.44 -1.28
C VAL A 319 -12.22 -14.90 -0.94
N LEU A 320 -12.14 -15.24 0.35
CA LEU A 320 -11.85 -16.60 0.80
C LEU A 320 -12.94 -17.59 0.36
N LEU A 321 -14.21 -17.20 0.47
CA LEU A 321 -15.33 -18.04 0.01
C LEU A 321 -15.31 -18.23 -1.52
N ILE A 322 -15.01 -17.17 -2.30
CA ILE A 322 -14.85 -17.30 -3.76
C ILE A 322 -13.68 -18.24 -4.09
N LEU A 323 -12.55 -18.13 -3.42
CA LEU A 323 -11.41 -19.02 -3.65
C LEU A 323 -11.75 -20.48 -3.29
N LYS A 324 -12.53 -20.71 -2.22
CA LYS A 324 -12.96 -22.03 -1.79
C LYS A 324 -13.89 -22.68 -2.81
N TYR A 325 -14.90 -21.97 -3.29
CA TYR A 325 -15.95 -22.50 -4.13
C TYR A 325 -15.72 -22.27 -5.64
N LYS A 326 -14.63 -21.60 -5.99
CA LYS A 326 -14.18 -21.36 -7.37
C LYS A 326 -15.25 -20.75 -8.27
N ASP A 327 -16.05 -21.56 -8.97
CA ASP A 327 -16.98 -21.13 -9.99
C ASP A 327 -18.45 -21.25 -9.56
N THR A 328 -18.74 -21.62 -8.33
CA THR A 328 -20.12 -21.64 -7.83
C THR A 328 -20.54 -20.21 -7.50
N GLY A 329 -21.66 -19.78 -8.02
CA GLY A 329 -22.25 -18.49 -7.64
C GLY A 329 -22.52 -18.48 -6.15
N LEU A 330 -21.87 -17.55 -5.44
CA LEU A 330 -22.13 -17.34 -4.02
C LEU A 330 -23.27 -16.33 -3.90
N GLU A 331 -24.33 -16.72 -3.21
CA GLU A 331 -25.43 -15.84 -2.85
C GLU A 331 -25.31 -15.47 -1.37
N PHE A 332 -25.55 -14.20 -1.07
CA PHE A 332 -25.59 -13.69 0.29
C PHE A 332 -27.01 -13.22 0.60
N ASP A 333 -27.47 -13.53 1.80
CA ASP A 333 -28.74 -13.05 2.28
C ASP A 333 -28.58 -11.70 2.95
N PHE A 334 -29.50 -10.77 2.67
CA PHE A 334 -29.59 -9.46 3.28
C PHE A 334 -30.84 -9.41 4.15
N ALA A 335 -30.66 -9.24 5.45
CA ALA A 335 -31.75 -9.07 6.40
C ALA A 335 -31.31 -8.21 7.58
N ASP A 336 -32.21 -7.39 8.12
CA ASP A 336 -32.02 -6.61 9.34
C ASP A 336 -30.75 -5.72 9.36
N GLY A 337 -30.35 -5.20 8.19
CA GLY A 337 -29.16 -4.36 8.04
C GLY A 337 -27.84 -5.14 8.09
N CYS A 338 -27.90 -6.45 8.01
CA CYS A 338 -26.77 -7.35 7.95
C CYS A 338 -26.74 -8.11 6.61
N TYR A 339 -25.60 -8.72 6.30
CA TYR A 339 -25.48 -9.71 5.25
C TYR A 339 -24.86 -10.99 5.80
N SER A 340 -25.38 -12.12 5.35
CA SER A 340 -25.03 -13.45 5.84
C SER A 340 -24.80 -14.42 4.68
N TYR A 341 -24.11 -15.50 4.97
CA TYR A 341 -23.89 -16.63 4.09
C TYR A 341 -24.19 -17.90 4.88
N ASN A 342 -25.11 -18.73 4.39
CA ASN A 342 -25.59 -19.93 5.08
C ASN A 342 -25.99 -19.65 6.56
N ASP A 343 -26.81 -18.63 6.77
CA ASP A 343 -27.28 -18.15 8.07
C ASP A 343 -26.19 -17.61 9.02
N ILE A 344 -24.93 -17.53 8.56
CA ILE A 344 -23.83 -16.96 9.34
C ILE A 344 -23.64 -15.51 8.98
N GLN A 345 -23.84 -14.60 9.93
CA GLN A 345 -23.63 -13.18 9.72
C GLN A 345 -22.13 -12.90 9.42
N ILE A 346 -21.87 -12.33 8.24
CA ILE A 346 -20.52 -11.95 7.80
C ILE A 346 -20.22 -10.50 8.14
N GLY A 347 -21.20 -9.61 7.95
CA GLY A 347 -21.00 -8.20 8.18
C GLY A 347 -22.30 -7.43 8.37
N GLU A 348 -22.15 -6.14 8.66
CA GLU A 348 -23.24 -5.21 8.90
C GLU A 348 -23.18 -4.06 7.88
N LEU A 349 -24.33 -3.72 7.28
CA LEU A 349 -24.45 -2.54 6.44
C LEU A 349 -24.26 -1.23 7.21
N THR A 350 -24.31 -1.31 8.55
CA THR A 350 -24.01 -0.18 9.46
C THR A 350 -22.53 0.15 9.53
N LYS A 351 -21.65 -0.75 9.14
CA LYS A 351 -20.22 -0.46 8.98
C LYS A 351 -19.97 0.27 7.64
N PRO A 352 -18.91 1.11 7.54
CA PRO A 352 -18.62 1.82 6.31
C PRO A 352 -18.35 0.86 5.15
N THR A 353 -19.29 0.80 4.21
CA THR A 353 -19.22 -0.04 3.03
C THR A 353 -19.06 0.77 1.74
N ALA A 354 -19.23 2.09 1.82
CA ALA A 354 -18.97 3.02 0.73
C ALA A 354 -18.07 4.17 1.19
N ASP A 355 -17.04 4.46 0.40
CA ASP A 355 -16.07 5.55 0.63
C ASP A 355 -16.34 6.69 -0.35
N ILE A 356 -16.69 7.86 0.20
CA ILE A 356 -16.86 9.09 -0.59
C ILE A 356 -15.47 9.72 -0.77
N GLN A 357 -14.97 9.69 -1.99
CA GLN A 357 -13.65 10.19 -2.31
C GLN A 357 -13.65 11.65 -2.74
N PHE A 358 -14.71 12.08 -3.41
CA PHE A 358 -14.76 13.38 -4.05
C PHE A 358 -16.20 13.90 -4.10
N MET A 359 -16.37 15.19 -3.80
CA MET A 359 -17.61 15.93 -4.04
C MET A 359 -17.32 17.24 -4.74
N ASP A 360 -18.10 17.53 -5.74
CA ASP A 360 -18.04 18.76 -6.53
C ASP A 360 -19.43 19.28 -6.82
N ASN A 361 -19.53 20.56 -7.16
CA ASN A 361 -20.81 21.16 -7.53
C ASN A 361 -20.69 22.01 -8.81
N LYS A 362 -21.78 22.05 -9.55
CA LYS A 362 -21.96 22.93 -10.69
C LYS A 362 -23.24 23.72 -10.49
N ASP A 363 -23.10 25.04 -10.36
CA ASP A 363 -24.21 25.95 -10.11
C ASP A 363 -24.96 26.23 -11.42
N MET A 364 -26.30 26.07 -11.34
CA MET A 364 -27.26 26.39 -12.38
C MET A 364 -28.11 27.60 -11.92
N GLU A 365 -29.08 28.03 -12.68
CA GLU A 365 -29.90 29.20 -12.34
C GLU A 365 -30.78 28.96 -11.10
N ASP A 366 -31.48 27.83 -11.05
CA ASP A 366 -32.48 27.46 -10.05
C ASP A 366 -32.05 26.36 -9.08
N HIS A 367 -30.98 25.62 -9.38
CA HIS A 367 -30.45 24.53 -8.58
C HIS A 367 -28.92 24.47 -8.64
N THR A 368 -28.30 23.58 -7.87
CA THR A 368 -26.93 23.12 -8.08
C THR A 368 -26.91 21.62 -8.34
N GLU A 369 -26.20 21.21 -9.36
CA GLU A 369 -25.88 19.79 -9.58
C GLU A 369 -24.71 19.41 -8.65
N LEU A 370 -24.96 18.48 -7.74
CA LEU A 370 -23.95 17.89 -6.87
C LEU A 370 -23.46 16.59 -7.49
N THR A 371 -22.16 16.51 -7.77
CA THR A 371 -21.50 15.28 -8.18
C THR A 371 -20.80 14.64 -6.98
N ILE A 372 -21.12 13.38 -6.74
CA ILE A 372 -20.57 12.56 -5.65
C ILE A 372 -19.85 11.39 -6.30
N GLU A 373 -18.57 11.25 -6.03
CA GLU A 373 -17.75 10.15 -6.54
C GLU A 373 -17.10 9.38 -5.39
N GLY A 374 -17.12 8.07 -5.50
CA GLY A 374 -16.61 7.21 -4.45
C GLY A 374 -16.32 5.80 -4.92
N ARG A 375 -16.16 4.94 -3.95
CA ARG A 375 -15.99 3.49 -4.13
C ARG A 375 -16.92 2.79 -3.17
N LEU A 376 -17.38 1.62 -3.58
CA LEU A 376 -18.19 0.77 -2.72
C LEU A 376 -17.74 -0.69 -2.79
N SER A 377 -18.05 -1.43 -1.75
CA SER A 377 -17.88 -2.87 -1.73
C SER A 377 -18.82 -3.51 -2.76
N PRO A 378 -18.34 -4.46 -3.59
CA PRO A 378 -19.21 -5.17 -4.52
C PRO A 378 -20.33 -5.96 -3.84
N ILE A 379 -20.22 -6.24 -2.54
CA ILE A 379 -21.25 -6.88 -1.73
C ILE A 379 -22.57 -6.10 -1.82
N LEU A 380 -22.53 -4.76 -1.84
CA LEU A 380 -23.71 -3.90 -1.96
C LEU A 380 -24.43 -4.00 -3.31
N LEU A 381 -23.85 -4.71 -4.28
CA LEU A 381 -24.40 -4.88 -5.63
C LEU A 381 -24.76 -6.33 -5.94
N MET A 382 -24.73 -7.19 -4.94
CA MET A 382 -25.10 -8.59 -5.11
C MET A 382 -26.64 -8.73 -5.26
N ASN A 383 -27.06 -9.86 -5.80
CA ASN A 383 -28.49 -10.18 -6.02
C ASN A 383 -29.25 -9.10 -6.82
N GLY A 384 -28.57 -8.39 -7.73
CA GLY A 384 -29.16 -7.32 -8.52
C GLY A 384 -29.50 -6.04 -7.77
N ALA A 385 -28.92 -5.84 -6.57
CA ALA A 385 -29.09 -4.62 -5.80
C ALA A 385 -28.47 -3.40 -6.50
N GLU A 386 -29.07 -2.24 -6.33
CA GLU A 386 -28.64 -0.96 -6.91
C GLU A 386 -28.28 0.03 -5.79
N PHE A 387 -27.05 0.50 -5.77
CA PHE A 387 -26.63 1.56 -4.83
C PHE A 387 -27.00 2.94 -5.38
N GLY A 388 -27.43 3.86 -4.51
CA GLY A 388 -27.77 5.20 -4.92
C GLY A 388 -28.10 6.14 -3.77
N VAL A 389 -28.67 7.28 -4.13
CA VAL A 389 -29.13 8.32 -3.19
C VAL A 389 -30.62 8.52 -3.37
N LEU A 390 -31.35 8.46 -2.27
CA LEU A 390 -32.77 8.76 -2.18
C LEU A 390 -32.95 10.22 -1.72
N VAL A 391 -33.69 10.99 -2.49
CA VAL A 391 -34.07 12.38 -2.20
C VAL A 391 -35.59 12.48 -2.20
N GLY A 392 -36.19 12.53 -1.03
CA GLY A 392 -37.63 12.30 -0.93
C GLY A 392 -38.00 10.94 -1.50
N ASP A 393 -38.91 10.89 -2.45
CA ASP A 393 -39.33 9.66 -3.13
C ASP A 393 -38.50 9.35 -4.41
N ARG A 394 -37.56 10.24 -4.80
CA ARG A 394 -36.76 10.09 -6.01
C ARG A 394 -35.44 9.39 -5.72
N PHE A 395 -35.21 8.25 -6.36
CA PHE A 395 -33.96 7.51 -6.31
C PHE A 395 -33.02 7.94 -7.43
N TYR A 396 -31.79 8.30 -7.08
CA TYR A 396 -30.70 8.63 -8.01
C TYR A 396 -29.71 7.47 -7.99
N PRO A 397 -29.74 6.57 -8.99
CA PRO A 397 -28.85 5.42 -9.02
C PRO A 397 -27.41 5.85 -9.24
N ALA A 398 -26.47 5.08 -8.72
CA ALA A 398 -25.05 5.23 -9.00
C ALA A 398 -24.74 4.75 -10.43
N GLU A 399 -23.99 5.57 -11.17
CA GLU A 399 -23.35 5.16 -12.42
C GLU A 399 -22.01 4.52 -12.07
N TYR A 400 -21.79 3.27 -12.48
CA TYR A 400 -20.55 2.56 -12.23
C TYR A 400 -19.58 2.76 -13.38
N ASN A 401 -18.30 2.93 -13.05
CA ASN A 401 -17.26 3.07 -14.04
C ASN A 401 -16.10 2.10 -13.76
N GLU A 402 -15.24 1.91 -14.76
CA GLU A 402 -14.11 0.97 -14.70
C GLU A 402 -12.95 1.48 -13.84
N ARG A 403 -13.12 2.55 -13.10
CA ARG A 403 -12.13 3.08 -12.17
C ARG A 403 -12.11 2.25 -10.89
N TYR A 404 -11.64 1.03 -10.99
CA TYR A 404 -11.57 0.12 -9.86
C TYR A 404 -10.37 0.41 -8.95
N ALA A 405 -10.58 0.29 -7.65
CA ALA A 405 -9.47 -0.02 -6.77
C ALA A 405 -9.31 -1.54 -6.76
N HIS A 406 -8.31 -2.02 -7.45
CA HIS A 406 -7.96 -3.41 -7.40
C HIS A 406 -7.15 -3.69 -6.15
N THR A 407 -7.59 -4.66 -5.37
CA THR A 407 -6.75 -5.33 -4.40
C THR A 407 -6.13 -6.51 -5.13
N LYS A 408 -4.82 -6.44 -5.35
CA LYS A 408 -4.06 -7.50 -6.01
C LYS A 408 -3.27 -8.29 -4.98
N ALA A 409 -3.26 -9.60 -5.12
CA ALA A 409 -2.31 -10.49 -4.47
C ALA A 409 -1.78 -11.48 -5.50
N PHE A 410 -0.53 -11.88 -5.37
CA PHE A 410 0.13 -12.83 -6.28
C PHE A 410 0.05 -12.42 -7.77
N GLY A 411 0.15 -11.13 -8.05
CA GLY A 411 -0.04 -10.59 -9.40
C GLY A 411 -1.48 -10.50 -9.90
N MET A 412 -2.43 -11.21 -9.27
CA MET A 412 -3.83 -11.29 -9.66
C MET A 412 -4.72 -10.30 -8.92
N SER A 413 -5.80 -9.85 -9.55
CA SER A 413 -6.83 -9.07 -8.88
C SER A 413 -7.76 -9.99 -8.11
N ILE A 414 -7.65 -9.97 -6.78
CA ILE A 414 -8.48 -10.80 -5.89
C ILE A 414 -9.76 -10.10 -5.43
N PHE A 415 -9.78 -8.77 -5.49
CA PHE A 415 -10.92 -7.97 -5.07
C PHE A 415 -10.96 -6.62 -5.81
N LYS A 416 -12.17 -6.17 -6.19
CA LYS A 416 -12.37 -4.90 -6.90
C LYS A 416 -13.44 -4.07 -6.21
N LEU A 417 -13.05 -2.97 -5.57
CA LEU A 417 -14.01 -1.95 -5.16
C LEU A 417 -14.60 -1.30 -6.41
N ARG A 418 -15.93 -1.24 -6.50
CA ARG A 418 -16.62 -0.54 -7.58
C ARG A 418 -16.52 0.96 -7.40
N ALA A 419 -16.03 1.64 -8.41
CA ALA A 419 -16.13 3.10 -8.43
C ALA A 419 -17.50 3.53 -8.94
N PHE A 420 -18.04 4.58 -8.34
CA PHE A 420 -19.34 5.12 -8.70
C PHE A 420 -19.32 6.65 -8.83
N THR A 421 -20.27 7.16 -9.60
CA THR A 421 -20.61 8.56 -9.69
C THR A 421 -22.13 8.71 -9.52
N ILE A 422 -22.56 9.61 -8.65
CA ILE A 422 -23.96 9.98 -8.48
C ILE A 422 -24.08 11.48 -8.73
N ARG A 423 -25.08 11.89 -9.52
CA ARG A 423 -25.41 13.29 -9.77
C ARG A 423 -26.78 13.58 -9.20
N VAL A 424 -26.84 14.55 -8.29
CA VAL A 424 -28.06 14.94 -7.58
C VAL A 424 -28.35 16.40 -7.84
N GLU A 425 -29.58 16.72 -8.24
CA GLU A 425 -30.05 18.10 -8.37
C GLU A 425 -30.54 18.63 -7.02
N LEU A 426 -29.95 19.70 -6.56
CA LEU A 426 -30.25 20.33 -5.27
C LEU A 426 -30.91 21.71 -5.52
N PRO A 427 -32.22 21.84 -5.32
CA PRO A 427 -32.94 23.06 -5.55
C PRO A 427 -32.51 24.15 -4.55
N TYR A 428 -32.44 25.40 -5.00
CA TYR A 428 -32.16 26.51 -4.11
C TYR A 428 -33.40 26.84 -3.22
N GLY A 429 -33.10 27.25 -1.98
CA GLY A 429 -34.13 27.73 -1.05
C GLY A 429 -34.89 26.63 -0.30
N GLN A 430 -34.63 25.37 -0.58
CA GLN A 430 -35.25 24.22 0.07
C GLN A 430 -34.24 23.45 0.94
N GLU A 431 -34.74 22.86 2.01
CA GLU A 431 -34.02 21.87 2.79
C GLU A 431 -34.17 20.51 2.08
N THR A 432 -33.05 19.83 1.83
CA THR A 432 -33.01 18.56 1.10
C THR A 432 -32.30 17.52 1.94
N GLU A 433 -32.85 16.32 2.01
CA GLU A 433 -32.22 15.17 2.65
C GLU A 433 -31.75 14.17 1.58
N LEU A 434 -30.53 13.69 1.69
CA LEU A 434 -29.92 12.68 0.83
C LEU A 434 -29.65 11.45 1.69
N ALA A 435 -30.42 10.39 1.49
CA ALA A 435 -30.22 9.10 2.13
C ALA A 435 -29.47 8.16 1.17
N TYR A 436 -28.34 7.64 1.62
CA TYR A 436 -27.60 6.65 0.83
C TYR A 436 -28.12 5.27 1.16
N VAL A 437 -28.53 4.55 0.12
CA VAL A 437 -29.16 3.24 0.25
C VAL A 437 -28.67 2.27 -0.82
N THR A 438 -28.71 0.99 -0.50
CA THR A 438 -28.75 -0.06 -1.51
C THR A 438 -30.19 -0.55 -1.66
N ARG A 439 -30.69 -0.52 -2.89
CA ARG A 439 -32.06 -0.89 -3.25
C ARG A 439 -32.09 -2.35 -3.67
N VAL A 440 -32.77 -3.18 -2.90
CA VAL A 440 -32.95 -4.59 -3.19
C VAL A 440 -34.34 -4.81 -3.75
N ARG A 441 -34.45 -5.63 -4.80
CA ARG A 441 -35.73 -6.06 -5.39
C ARG A 441 -35.89 -7.53 -5.13
N ALA A 442 -36.99 -7.91 -4.53
CA ALA A 442 -37.31 -9.31 -4.28
C ALA A 442 -38.66 -9.63 -4.86
N ASP A 443 -38.77 -10.79 -5.50
CA ASP A 443 -40.06 -11.30 -5.94
C ASP A 443 -40.94 -11.68 -4.74
N VAL A 444 -42.16 -11.18 -4.71
CA VAL A 444 -43.14 -11.54 -3.69
C VAL A 444 -43.93 -12.75 -4.16
N PHE A 445 -43.77 -13.85 -3.43
CA PHE A 445 -44.49 -15.10 -3.73
C PHE A 445 -45.65 -15.27 -2.75
N GLU A 446 -46.84 -15.59 -3.30
CA GLU A 446 -47.99 -16.03 -2.52
C GLU A 446 -48.53 -17.34 -3.15
N ASN A 447 -48.66 -18.40 -2.36
CA ASN A 447 -49.10 -19.74 -2.79
C ASN A 447 -48.29 -20.34 -3.96
N GLY A 448 -46.99 -19.94 -4.11
CA GLY A 448 -46.11 -20.41 -5.18
C GLY A 448 -46.23 -19.66 -6.52
N GLU A 449 -47.00 -18.58 -6.57
CA GLU A 449 -47.09 -17.67 -7.72
C GLU A 449 -46.45 -16.34 -7.38
N THR A 450 -45.73 -15.72 -8.36
CA THR A 450 -45.16 -14.40 -8.22
C THR A 450 -46.25 -13.34 -8.25
N MET A 451 -46.54 -12.71 -7.12
CA MET A 451 -47.58 -11.69 -6.98
C MET A 451 -47.10 -10.26 -7.28
N GLY A 452 -45.78 -10.06 -7.36
CA GLY A 452 -45.18 -8.77 -7.64
C GLY A 452 -43.72 -8.68 -7.19
N MET A 453 -43.14 -7.50 -7.31
CA MET A 453 -41.80 -7.20 -6.76
C MET A 453 -41.93 -6.28 -5.54
N SER A 454 -41.31 -6.66 -4.44
CA SER A 454 -41.07 -5.74 -3.33
C SER A 454 -39.77 -4.97 -3.59
N VAL A 455 -39.73 -3.72 -3.15
CA VAL A 455 -38.55 -2.88 -3.21
C VAL A 455 -38.20 -2.46 -1.77
N GLU A 456 -37.01 -2.79 -1.33
CA GLU A 456 -36.52 -2.40 -0.02
C GLU A 456 -35.26 -1.54 -0.18
N ASP A 457 -35.21 -0.39 0.53
CA ASP A 457 -34.09 0.53 0.55
C ASP A 457 -33.30 0.35 1.85
N LEU A 458 -32.19 -0.38 1.78
CA LEU A 458 -31.35 -0.65 2.94
C LEU A 458 -30.32 0.49 3.14
N PRO A 459 -30.17 1.06 4.34
CA PRO A 459 -29.25 2.17 4.62
C PRO A 459 -27.81 1.72 4.48
N VAL A 460 -26.98 2.51 3.79
CA VAL A 460 -25.55 2.25 3.58
C VAL A 460 -24.71 3.28 4.33
N THR A 461 -23.86 2.81 5.25
CA THR A 461 -22.96 3.68 6.00
C THR A 461 -21.81 4.15 5.14
N LEU A 462 -21.52 5.46 5.19
CA LEU A 462 -20.49 6.13 4.40
C LEU A 462 -19.26 6.45 5.22
N GLU A 463 -18.09 6.33 4.58
CA GLU A 463 -16.81 6.84 5.09
C GLU A 463 -16.34 8.06 4.27
N PHE A 464 -15.86 9.11 4.97
CA PHE A 464 -15.30 10.32 4.37
C PHE A 464 -13.83 10.47 4.78
N ASP A 465 -12.93 9.70 4.17
CA ASP A 465 -11.49 9.72 4.51
C ASP A 465 -10.63 10.50 3.51
N SER A 466 -11.10 10.74 2.30
CA SER A 466 -10.35 11.46 1.27
C SER A 466 -10.21 12.97 1.56
N HIS A 467 -9.14 13.58 1.07
CA HIS A 467 -8.92 15.04 1.17
C HIS A 467 -10.02 15.87 0.48
N PHE A 468 -10.63 15.34 -0.55
CA PHE A 468 -11.64 16.01 -1.36
C PHE A 468 -13.07 15.50 -1.13
N SER A 469 -13.28 14.65 -0.13
CA SER A 469 -14.62 14.23 0.30
C SER A 469 -15.44 15.36 0.97
N ARG A 470 -14.83 16.50 1.22
CA ARG A 470 -15.40 17.71 1.81
C ARG A 470 -15.85 17.57 3.27
N LEU A 471 -16.52 16.47 3.60
CA LEU A 471 -16.90 16.13 4.97
C LEU A 471 -15.83 15.26 5.63
N CYS A 472 -15.93 15.09 6.93
CA CYS A 472 -14.99 14.31 7.72
C CYS A 472 -15.70 13.61 8.88
N ASP A 473 -15.61 12.28 8.96
CA ASP A 473 -16.24 11.48 10.02
C ASP A 473 -15.64 11.71 11.40
N ARG A 474 -14.44 12.27 11.47
CA ARG A 474 -13.80 12.60 12.75
C ARG A 474 -14.54 13.63 13.58
N PHE A 475 -15.36 14.47 12.94
CA PHE A 475 -16.12 15.53 13.58
C PHE A 475 -17.60 15.35 13.31
N ARG A 476 -18.37 15.10 14.36
CA ARG A 476 -19.81 14.87 14.27
C ARG A 476 -20.56 16.02 13.56
N HIS A 477 -20.08 17.25 13.73
CA HIS A 477 -20.70 18.44 13.13
C HIS A 477 -19.91 18.97 11.92
N SER A 478 -19.16 18.08 11.24
CA SER A 478 -18.53 18.43 9.97
C SER A 478 -19.57 18.94 8.99
N TYR A 479 -19.24 20.01 8.27
CA TYR A 479 -20.11 20.57 7.25
C TYR A 479 -19.29 21.14 6.09
N TRP A 480 -19.90 21.23 4.92
CA TRP A 480 -19.34 21.82 3.73
C TRP A 480 -20.27 22.90 3.16
N LYS A 481 -19.76 24.12 2.98
CA LYS A 481 -20.46 25.18 2.26
C LYS A 481 -20.29 24.93 0.76
N ILE A 482 -21.32 24.38 0.10
CA ILE A 482 -21.30 24.02 -1.31
C ILE A 482 -21.05 25.26 -2.16
N ASN A 483 -21.90 26.31 -1.97
CA ASN A 483 -21.81 27.57 -2.68
C ASN A 483 -22.34 28.73 -1.83
N LYS A 484 -22.68 29.87 -2.45
CA LYS A 484 -23.27 31.03 -1.74
C LYS A 484 -24.67 30.75 -1.19
N LYS A 485 -25.39 29.78 -1.74
CA LYS A 485 -26.81 29.51 -1.46
C LYS A 485 -27.04 28.27 -0.56
N LEU A 486 -26.19 27.26 -0.65
CA LEU A 486 -26.37 25.94 0.02
C LEU A 486 -25.16 25.53 0.85
N TYR A 487 -25.43 24.74 1.93
CA TYR A 487 -24.41 24.03 2.69
C TYR A 487 -24.91 22.64 3.07
N MET A 488 -23.98 21.68 3.19
CA MET A 488 -24.26 20.28 3.50
C MET A 488 -23.61 19.86 4.80
N TYR A 489 -24.23 18.90 5.49
CA TYR A 489 -23.71 18.27 6.69
C TYR A 489 -24.30 16.88 6.90
N LYS A 490 -23.59 16.04 7.65
CA LYS A 490 -24.02 14.69 8.01
C LYS A 490 -24.93 14.73 9.24
N THR A 491 -26.02 14.01 9.23
CA THR A 491 -26.92 13.86 10.40
C THR A 491 -26.84 12.45 10.98
N GLU A 492 -26.80 11.43 10.12
CA GLU A 492 -26.71 10.03 10.46
C GLU A 492 -25.61 9.35 9.62
N ALA A 493 -25.35 8.09 9.85
CA ALA A 493 -24.29 7.35 9.16
C ALA A 493 -24.48 7.33 7.63
N ASN A 494 -25.73 7.33 7.18
CA ASN A 494 -26.12 7.28 5.77
C ASN A 494 -26.90 8.50 5.29
N ILE A 495 -27.12 9.53 6.13
CA ILE A 495 -27.97 10.68 5.79
C ILE A 495 -27.19 12.00 5.81
N MET A 496 -27.23 12.69 4.66
CA MET A 496 -26.72 14.05 4.51
C MET A 496 -27.89 15.02 4.36
N LYS A 497 -27.80 16.18 5.05
CA LYS A 497 -28.75 17.29 4.86
C LYS A 497 -28.10 18.45 4.15
N VAL A 498 -28.85 19.04 3.25
CA VAL A 498 -28.49 20.27 2.53
C VAL A 498 -29.51 21.35 2.90
N ASP A 499 -29.02 22.42 3.49
CA ASP A 499 -29.83 23.56 3.92
C ASP A 499 -29.44 24.82 3.11
N PRO A 500 -30.43 25.75 2.92
CA PRO A 500 -30.16 27.09 2.46
C PRO A 500 -29.24 27.87 3.42
N VAL A 501 -28.30 28.63 2.85
CA VAL A 501 -27.36 29.44 3.62
C VAL A 501 -28.08 30.57 4.34
N LYS A 502 -28.13 30.46 5.68
CA LYS A 502 -28.51 31.53 6.62
C LYS A 502 -27.30 31.85 7.49
N HIS A 503 -26.80 33.09 7.46
CA HIS A 503 -25.52 33.46 8.09
C HIS A 503 -25.47 33.06 9.58
N GLY A 504 -26.54 33.23 10.33
CA GLY A 504 -26.63 32.81 11.75
C GLY A 504 -26.51 31.28 11.92
N LYS A 505 -27.16 30.48 11.06
CA LYS A 505 -27.09 29.01 11.10
C LYS A 505 -25.65 28.53 10.80
N LEU A 506 -24.97 29.12 9.78
CA LEU A 506 -23.59 28.77 9.45
C LEU A 506 -22.61 29.13 10.57
N ALA A 507 -22.77 30.29 11.21
CA ALA A 507 -21.95 30.67 12.36
C ALA A 507 -22.14 29.68 13.51
N GLY A 508 -23.37 29.27 13.78
CA GLY A 508 -23.68 28.23 14.76
C GLY A 508 -23.03 26.89 14.45
N ARG A 509 -23.08 26.45 13.20
CA ARG A 509 -22.41 25.23 12.74
C ARG A 509 -20.90 25.29 12.94
N GLU A 510 -20.28 26.41 12.61
CA GLU A 510 -18.83 26.57 12.80
C GLU A 510 -18.45 26.53 14.28
N LEU A 511 -19.23 27.15 15.17
CA LEU A 511 -18.99 27.09 16.61
C LEU A 511 -19.15 25.67 17.16
N THR A 512 -20.12 24.92 16.66
CA THR A 512 -20.32 23.52 17.05
C THR A 512 -19.17 22.64 16.56
N LEU A 513 -18.70 22.85 15.30
CA LEU A 513 -17.51 22.16 14.78
C LEU A 513 -16.27 22.49 15.63
N TRP A 514 -16.10 23.74 16.08
CA TRP A 514 -14.99 24.10 16.96
C TRP A 514 -15.07 23.35 18.29
N ARG A 515 -16.29 23.15 18.83
CA ARG A 515 -16.50 22.32 20.06
C ARG A 515 -16.04 20.88 19.81
N ASP A 516 -16.41 20.27 18.67
CA ASP A 516 -15.94 18.93 18.31
C ASP A 516 -14.41 18.88 18.20
N MET A 517 -13.82 19.89 17.56
CA MET A 517 -12.37 20.01 17.43
C MET A 517 -11.68 20.08 18.79
N PHE A 518 -12.24 20.83 19.75
CA PHE A 518 -11.71 20.90 21.12
C PHE A 518 -11.86 19.56 21.86
N ALA A 519 -12.97 18.86 21.66
CA ALA A 519 -13.23 17.56 22.30
C ALA A 519 -12.21 16.48 21.89
N THR A 520 -11.52 16.64 20.74
CA THR A 520 -10.46 15.71 20.32
C THR A 520 -9.20 15.77 21.19
N GLY A 521 -9.06 16.75 22.07
CA GLY A 521 -7.89 16.93 22.95
C GLY A 521 -6.56 17.25 22.23
N GLN A 522 -6.59 17.58 20.94
CA GLN A 522 -5.38 17.82 20.17
C GLN A 522 -4.72 19.15 20.53
N LYS A 523 -3.44 19.15 20.88
CA LYS A 523 -2.66 20.33 21.30
C LYS A 523 -2.63 21.50 20.29
N LYS A 524 -2.99 21.26 19.01
CA LYS A 524 -2.93 22.26 17.92
C LYS A 524 -4.28 22.84 17.50
N VAL A 525 -5.38 22.49 18.17
CA VAL A 525 -6.74 22.88 17.79
C VAL A 525 -6.90 24.39 17.65
N ILE A 526 -6.45 25.17 18.63
CA ILE A 526 -6.54 26.64 18.58
C ILE A 526 -5.90 27.21 17.31
N LYS A 527 -4.72 26.70 16.94
CA LYS A 527 -4.05 27.12 15.72
C LYS A 527 -4.89 26.86 14.46
N PHE A 528 -5.58 25.73 14.42
CA PHE A 528 -6.42 25.40 13.26
C PHE A 528 -7.72 26.20 13.23
N ILE A 529 -8.29 26.53 14.36
CA ILE A 529 -9.44 27.46 14.43
C ILE A 529 -9.05 28.82 13.86
N ILE A 530 -7.86 29.33 14.21
CA ILE A 530 -7.32 30.57 13.64
C ILE A 530 -7.13 30.41 12.12
N VAL A 531 -6.54 29.31 11.66
CA VAL A 531 -6.36 29.02 10.23
C VAL A 531 -7.71 28.99 9.50
N ARG A 532 -8.75 28.35 10.08
CA ARG A 532 -10.10 28.33 9.52
C ARG A 532 -10.68 29.74 9.40
N ALA A 533 -10.55 30.56 10.46
CA ALA A 533 -11.01 31.95 10.42
C ALA A 533 -10.34 32.74 9.28
N PHE A 534 -9.03 32.61 9.11
CA PHE A 534 -8.31 33.25 8.01
C PHE A 534 -8.77 32.72 6.64
N LEU A 535 -8.98 31.42 6.48
CA LEU A 535 -9.47 30.85 5.22
C LEU A 535 -10.87 31.33 4.87
N LYS A 536 -11.75 31.46 5.85
CA LYS A 536 -13.09 32.04 5.64
C LYS A 536 -13.07 33.52 5.29
N ALA A 537 -12.09 34.23 5.79
CA ALA A 537 -11.86 35.64 5.41
C ALA A 537 -11.15 35.81 4.05
N LYS A 538 -10.73 34.72 3.39
CA LYS A 538 -10.03 34.74 2.10
C LYS A 538 -10.68 35.64 1.05
N PRO A 539 -12.02 35.65 0.83
CA PRO A 539 -12.66 36.51 -0.17
C PRO A 539 -12.44 38.00 0.09
N VAL A 540 -12.26 38.38 1.36
CA VAL A 540 -12.05 39.80 1.75
C VAL A 540 -10.58 40.15 1.81
N LEU A 541 -9.73 39.25 2.24
CA LEU A 541 -8.29 39.48 2.48
C LEU A 541 -7.43 39.30 1.22
N LYS A 542 -7.93 38.62 0.22
CA LYS A 542 -7.19 38.28 -0.96
C LYS A 542 -7.58 39.19 -2.13
N HIS A 543 -6.60 39.93 -2.64
CA HIS A 543 -6.79 40.88 -3.73
C HIS A 543 -6.17 40.44 -5.06
N ARG A 544 -5.41 39.35 -5.08
CA ARG A 544 -4.72 38.84 -6.27
C ARG A 544 -4.75 37.32 -6.31
N PRO A 545 -4.86 36.68 -7.50
CA PRO A 545 -4.70 35.24 -7.64
C PRO A 545 -3.36 34.77 -7.12
N ILE A 546 -3.34 33.59 -6.53
CA ILE A 546 -2.15 32.93 -6.00
C ILE A 546 -1.98 31.57 -6.69
N TRP A 547 -0.85 31.40 -7.34
CA TRP A 547 -0.41 30.15 -7.95
C TRP A 547 0.76 29.59 -7.18
N LEU A 548 0.67 28.34 -6.72
CA LEU A 548 1.71 27.62 -6.02
C LEU A 548 2.26 26.51 -6.91
N PHE A 549 3.56 26.57 -7.15
CA PHE A 549 4.27 25.62 -8.01
C PHE A 549 5.19 24.74 -7.16
N PHE A 550 5.31 23.49 -7.48
CA PHE A 550 6.38 22.61 -7.03
C PHE A 550 6.49 21.35 -7.89
N ASP A 551 7.72 20.85 -7.98
CA ASP A 551 8.04 19.55 -8.52
C ASP A 551 8.03 18.51 -7.40
N LYS A 552 9.04 17.67 -7.27
CA LYS A 552 9.27 16.92 -6.03
C LYS A 552 9.86 17.89 -5.01
N ILE A 553 9.31 17.97 -3.80
CA ILE A 553 9.69 18.98 -2.80
C ILE A 553 11.19 18.99 -2.49
N TYR A 554 11.84 17.83 -2.62
CA TYR A 554 13.28 17.64 -2.38
C TYR A 554 14.15 17.85 -3.64
N LYS A 555 13.56 17.93 -4.83
CA LYS A 555 14.26 18.12 -6.10
C LYS A 555 13.45 19.01 -7.03
N ALA A 556 14.03 20.10 -7.47
CA ALA A 556 13.50 20.99 -8.49
C ALA A 556 14.11 20.67 -9.87
N GLY A 557 13.86 21.49 -10.86
CA GLY A 557 14.41 21.34 -12.21
C GLY A 557 13.53 20.50 -13.13
N ASP A 558 12.23 20.40 -12.83
CA ASP A 558 11.25 19.72 -13.66
C ASP A 558 10.19 20.73 -14.17
N SER A 559 9.14 20.24 -14.78
CA SER A 559 8.12 21.01 -15.51
C SER A 559 7.50 22.15 -14.69
N ALA A 560 7.28 21.98 -13.38
CA ALA A 560 6.71 23.04 -12.56
C ALA A 560 7.70 24.20 -12.32
N GLU A 561 9.01 23.95 -12.29
CA GLU A 561 10.01 25.02 -12.21
C GLU A 561 10.01 25.87 -13.48
N TYR A 562 9.99 25.24 -14.67
CA TYR A 562 9.91 25.96 -15.97
C TYR A 562 8.66 26.82 -16.02
N MET A 563 7.51 26.24 -15.65
CA MET A 563 6.24 26.96 -15.67
C MET A 563 6.22 28.11 -14.65
N TYR A 564 6.83 27.93 -13.47
CA TYR A 564 6.99 28.99 -12.47
C TYR A 564 7.82 30.16 -13.01
N LYS A 565 8.98 29.88 -13.63
CA LYS A 565 9.85 30.91 -14.22
C LYS A 565 9.11 31.68 -15.31
N TYR A 566 8.41 30.97 -16.18
CA TYR A 566 7.60 31.58 -17.25
C TYR A 566 6.46 32.44 -16.70
N ALA A 567 5.61 31.88 -15.83
CA ALA A 567 4.49 32.62 -15.25
C ALA A 567 4.94 33.88 -14.50
N ARG A 568 6.05 33.78 -13.74
CA ARG A 568 6.61 34.96 -13.04
C ARG A 568 7.13 36.04 -13.97
N SER A 569 7.61 35.69 -15.16
CA SER A 569 8.09 36.68 -16.16
C SER A 569 6.99 37.57 -16.74
N LYS A 570 5.73 37.06 -16.77
CA LYS A 570 4.59 37.77 -17.36
C LYS A 570 4.13 39.01 -16.56
N LYS A 571 4.41 39.07 -15.24
CA LYS A 571 4.10 40.23 -14.36
C LYS A 571 2.63 40.70 -14.42
N ASP A 572 1.69 39.79 -14.66
CA ASP A 572 0.26 40.01 -14.88
C ASP A 572 -0.60 40.14 -13.60
N GLY A 573 0.05 40.31 -12.46
CA GLY A 573 -0.62 40.49 -11.17
C GLY A 573 -0.86 39.21 -10.38
N ILE A 574 -0.59 38.03 -10.96
CA ILE A 574 -0.65 36.73 -10.26
C ILE A 574 0.55 36.61 -9.31
N LYS A 575 0.28 36.18 -8.07
CA LYS A 575 1.34 35.89 -7.11
C LYS A 575 1.82 34.46 -7.28
N CYS A 576 2.97 34.26 -7.90
CA CYS A 576 3.60 32.96 -8.09
C CYS A 576 4.53 32.64 -6.92
N TYR A 577 4.36 31.45 -6.35
CA TYR A 577 5.24 30.90 -5.31
C TYR A 577 5.77 29.55 -5.77
N TYR A 578 7.06 29.28 -5.56
CA TYR A 578 7.66 27.99 -5.81
C TYR A 578 8.10 27.34 -4.48
N LEU A 579 7.64 26.13 -4.19
CA LEU A 579 7.91 25.40 -2.96
C LEU A 579 9.09 24.46 -3.13
N ALA A 580 10.08 24.55 -2.24
CA ALA A 580 11.21 23.64 -2.21
C ALA A 580 11.68 23.37 -0.77
N ASP A 581 12.38 22.27 -0.56
CA ASP A 581 13.02 21.99 0.72
C ASP A 581 14.23 22.92 0.92
N GLY A 582 14.24 23.66 2.03
CA GLY A 582 15.29 24.62 2.32
C GLY A 582 16.68 24.00 2.59
N ALA A 583 16.77 22.67 2.71
CA ALA A 583 18.02 21.94 2.83
C ALA A 583 18.53 21.38 1.49
N SER A 584 17.74 21.50 0.41
CA SER A 584 18.12 20.98 -0.91
C SER A 584 19.11 21.91 -1.63
N GLU A 585 19.99 21.34 -2.42
CA GLU A 585 20.89 22.09 -3.31
C GLU A 585 20.12 22.98 -4.30
N ASP A 586 18.97 22.48 -4.77
CA ASP A 586 18.10 23.21 -5.67
C ASP A 586 17.51 24.48 -5.04
N TYR A 587 17.22 24.46 -3.73
CA TYR A 587 16.78 25.68 -3.04
C TYR A 587 17.83 26.77 -3.14
N ALA A 588 19.09 26.43 -2.84
CA ALA A 588 20.21 27.35 -2.92
C ALA A 588 20.52 27.80 -4.37
N ARG A 589 20.32 26.91 -5.36
CA ARG A 589 20.44 27.23 -6.79
C ARG A 589 19.41 28.27 -7.20
N LEU A 590 18.13 28.04 -6.87
CA LEU A 590 17.03 28.95 -7.18
C LEU A 590 17.23 30.35 -6.54
N GLU A 591 17.76 30.41 -5.33
CA GLU A 591 18.11 31.70 -4.69
C GLU A 591 19.22 32.42 -5.45
N ARG A 592 20.27 31.72 -5.88
CA ARG A 592 21.37 32.30 -6.70
C ARG A 592 20.88 32.80 -8.06
N GLU A 593 19.89 32.15 -8.65
CA GLU A 593 19.21 32.58 -9.89
C GLU A 593 18.25 33.75 -9.69
N GLY A 594 18.18 34.33 -8.47
CA GLY A 594 17.28 35.47 -8.18
C GLY A 594 15.82 35.05 -8.02
N MET A 595 15.52 33.78 -8.00
CA MET A 595 14.22 33.23 -7.62
C MET A 595 14.06 33.32 -6.10
N LYS A 596 12.84 33.44 -5.63
CA LYS A 596 12.52 33.51 -4.19
C LYS A 596 11.72 32.31 -3.76
N PRO A 597 12.32 31.09 -3.69
CA PRO A 597 11.61 29.89 -3.32
C PRO A 597 11.02 30.03 -1.92
N VAL A 598 9.92 29.30 -1.70
CA VAL A 598 9.26 29.21 -0.41
C VAL A 598 9.76 27.96 0.29
N LYS A 599 10.32 28.16 1.46
CA LYS A 599 10.86 27.05 2.27
C LYS A 599 9.72 26.17 2.76
N ARG A 600 9.83 24.86 2.54
CA ARG A 600 8.94 23.83 3.07
C ARG A 600 8.73 24.02 4.59
N ARG A 601 7.52 23.75 5.07
CA ARG A 601 7.09 23.87 6.48
C ARG A 601 7.12 25.28 7.07
N SER A 602 7.45 26.30 6.28
CA SER A 602 7.42 27.71 6.72
C SER A 602 5.98 28.23 6.83
N VAL A 603 5.79 29.39 7.50
CA VAL A 603 4.51 30.09 7.55
C VAL A 603 4.08 30.51 6.13
N LYS A 604 5.04 30.94 5.31
CA LYS A 604 4.80 31.35 3.92
C LYS A 604 4.33 30.18 3.05
N HIS A 605 4.89 28.96 3.25
CA HIS A 605 4.39 27.74 2.59
C HIS A 605 2.92 27.50 2.92
N ARG A 606 2.58 27.51 4.22
CA ARG A 606 1.19 27.26 4.67
C ARG A 606 0.24 28.31 4.11
N TYR A 607 0.65 29.59 4.13
CA TYR A 607 -0.13 30.66 3.53
C TYR A 607 -0.31 30.43 2.02
N ALA A 608 0.76 30.19 1.28
CA ALA A 608 0.71 30.01 -0.17
C ALA A 608 -0.18 28.82 -0.54
N PHE A 609 -0.09 27.70 0.17
CA PHE A 609 -0.88 26.50 -0.09
C PHE A 609 -2.37 26.71 0.22
N LEU A 610 -2.70 27.25 1.41
CA LEU A 610 -4.08 27.43 1.84
C LEU A 610 -4.82 28.52 1.07
N TYR A 611 -4.10 29.54 0.58
CA TYR A 611 -4.66 30.65 -0.20
C TYR A 611 -4.54 30.46 -1.71
N ALA A 612 -3.90 29.39 -2.17
CA ALA A 612 -3.79 29.10 -3.59
C ALA A 612 -5.18 29.06 -4.26
N ASP A 613 -5.26 29.57 -5.47
CA ASP A 613 -6.35 29.31 -6.39
C ASP A 613 -6.01 28.12 -7.26
N MET A 614 -4.75 28.06 -7.67
CA MET A 614 -4.23 26.97 -8.47
C MET A 614 -2.93 26.45 -7.86
N VAL A 615 -2.82 25.14 -7.79
CA VAL A 615 -1.61 24.42 -7.38
C VAL A 615 -1.08 23.70 -8.60
N ILE A 616 0.10 24.08 -9.06
CA ILE A 616 0.74 23.55 -10.27
C ILE A 616 1.81 22.56 -9.86
N VAL A 617 1.62 21.31 -10.26
CA VAL A 617 2.48 20.20 -9.85
C VAL A 617 2.98 19.41 -11.04
N SER A 618 4.19 18.89 -10.93
CA SER A 618 4.70 17.93 -11.92
C SER A 618 4.25 16.49 -11.58
N ASN A 619 3.89 16.20 -10.34
CA ASN A 619 3.46 14.86 -9.92
C ASN A 619 2.14 14.92 -9.13
N SER A 620 2.18 15.20 -7.82
CA SER A 620 1.01 15.15 -6.95
C SER A 620 1.08 16.18 -5.82
N THR A 621 -0.09 16.64 -5.39
CA THR A 621 -0.24 17.55 -4.24
C THR A 621 0.04 16.87 -2.90
N VAL A 622 0.13 15.55 -2.86
CA VAL A 622 0.35 14.76 -1.63
C VAL A 622 1.57 15.24 -0.83
N TYR A 623 2.62 15.68 -1.51
CA TYR A 623 3.83 16.21 -0.86
C TYR A 623 3.58 17.47 -0.04
N ALA A 624 2.67 18.35 -0.50
CA ALA A 624 2.28 19.54 0.24
C ALA A 624 1.30 19.22 1.37
N PHE A 625 0.36 18.29 1.14
CA PHE A 625 -0.58 17.81 2.17
C PHE A 625 0.11 17.10 3.32
N ASN A 626 1.12 16.28 3.05
CA ASN A 626 1.84 15.53 4.10
C ASN A 626 2.48 16.44 5.14
N ASP A 627 2.79 17.69 4.80
CA ASP A 627 3.31 18.67 5.75
C ASP A 627 2.25 19.17 6.74
N PHE A 628 0.96 18.99 6.46
CA PHE A 628 -0.12 19.26 7.40
C PHE A 628 -0.44 18.03 8.26
N GLY A 629 -0.09 16.82 7.80
CA GLY A 629 -0.48 15.54 8.40
C GLY A 629 -1.96 15.22 8.15
N THR A 630 -2.30 13.95 8.09
CA THR A 630 -3.67 13.46 7.83
C THR A 630 -4.70 14.01 8.82
N ILE A 631 -4.34 14.03 10.10
CA ILE A 631 -5.21 14.54 11.17
C ILE A 631 -5.51 16.03 11.00
N ASN A 632 -4.53 16.81 10.59
CA ASN A 632 -4.65 18.26 10.46
C ASN A 632 -5.37 18.67 9.18
N SER A 633 -5.24 17.91 8.10
CA SER A 633 -5.97 18.17 6.86
C SER A 633 -7.47 18.00 7.05
N ALA A 634 -7.91 17.08 7.89
CA ALA A 634 -9.31 16.89 8.25
C ALA A 634 -9.96 18.13 8.87
N LEU A 635 -9.17 18.97 9.58
CA LEU A 635 -9.64 20.20 10.22
C LEU A 635 -9.99 21.34 9.25
N ILE A 636 -9.51 21.28 8.01
CA ILE A 636 -9.66 22.33 7.00
C ILE A 636 -10.16 21.80 5.65
N ARG A 637 -10.53 20.53 5.57
CA ARG A 637 -10.92 19.82 4.33
C ARG A 637 -12.06 20.52 3.59
N ASP A 638 -13.08 20.98 4.31
CA ASP A 638 -14.22 21.73 3.79
C ASP A 638 -13.86 23.09 3.17
N LEU A 639 -12.66 23.63 3.50
CA LEU A 639 -12.19 24.94 3.06
C LEU A 639 -11.12 24.87 1.95
N MET A 640 -10.73 23.66 1.52
CA MET A 640 -9.74 23.48 0.46
C MET A 640 -10.39 23.60 -0.92
N ASN A 641 -10.29 24.80 -1.52
CA ASN A 641 -10.94 25.13 -2.78
C ASN A 641 -9.96 25.44 -3.93
N PHE A 642 -8.69 25.03 -3.83
CA PHE A 642 -7.74 25.18 -4.92
C PHE A 642 -7.97 24.12 -6.01
N HIS A 643 -7.65 24.52 -7.23
CA HIS A 643 -7.66 23.62 -8.39
C HIS A 643 -6.25 23.19 -8.73
N VAL A 644 -6.08 21.96 -9.20
CA VAL A 644 -4.76 21.44 -9.54
C VAL A 644 -4.55 21.42 -11.05
N ALA A 645 -3.39 21.94 -11.46
CA ALA A 645 -2.88 21.83 -12.81
C ALA A 645 -1.64 20.92 -12.80
N CYS A 646 -1.71 19.77 -13.45
CA CYS A 646 -0.61 18.82 -13.56
C CYS A 646 0.19 19.08 -14.84
N VAL A 647 1.46 19.47 -14.68
CA VAL A 647 2.40 19.75 -15.79
C VAL A 647 3.36 18.60 -16.05
N GLN A 648 3.09 17.44 -15.47
CA GLN A 648 3.80 16.19 -15.62
C GLN A 648 5.27 16.14 -15.15
N HIS A 649 5.61 14.98 -14.61
CA HIS A 649 6.97 14.57 -14.26
C HIS A 649 7.59 13.63 -15.29
N GLY A 650 6.77 12.82 -15.96
CA GLY A 650 7.11 11.86 -16.99
C GLY A 650 5.86 11.57 -17.83
N MET A 651 6.05 11.04 -19.02
CA MET A 651 4.94 10.76 -19.93
C MET A 651 3.94 9.75 -19.35
N SER A 652 2.67 10.07 -19.49
CA SER A 652 1.54 9.34 -18.89
C SER A 652 0.95 8.32 -19.85
N ILE A 653 1.79 7.43 -20.36
CA ILE A 653 1.43 6.41 -21.36
C ILE A 653 1.56 4.98 -20.87
N GLN A 654 2.16 4.77 -19.70
CA GLN A 654 2.16 3.49 -19.00
C GLN A 654 0.98 3.42 -18.05
N LYS A 655 0.58 2.22 -17.62
CA LYS A 655 -0.53 2.05 -16.68
C LYS A 655 -0.15 2.47 -15.25
N ILE A 656 -0.27 3.76 -14.95
CA ILE A 656 0.05 4.34 -13.63
C ILE A 656 -1.23 4.96 -13.00
N ALA A 657 -2.31 4.21 -13.02
CA ALA A 657 -3.65 4.69 -12.66
C ALA A 657 -3.74 5.31 -11.27
N VAL A 658 -3.07 4.74 -10.27
CA VAL A 658 -3.13 5.23 -8.88
C VAL A 658 -2.48 6.61 -8.74
N ALA A 659 -1.36 6.84 -9.44
CA ALA A 659 -0.60 8.08 -9.32
C ALA A 659 -1.24 9.27 -10.06
N GLN A 660 -2.00 9.00 -11.12
CA GLN A 660 -2.53 10.01 -12.05
C GLN A 660 -4.05 10.13 -12.05
N ASN A 661 -4.71 9.47 -11.10
CA ASN A 661 -6.16 9.56 -10.95
C ASN A 661 -6.58 10.98 -10.58
N ARG A 662 -7.54 11.55 -11.31
CA ARG A 662 -8.07 12.91 -11.13
C ARG A 662 -8.53 13.19 -9.69
N LEU A 663 -9.18 12.23 -9.06
CA LEU A 663 -9.79 12.41 -7.73
C LEU A 663 -8.75 12.57 -6.63
N ARG A 664 -7.57 12.01 -6.81
CA ARG A 664 -6.50 12.05 -5.81
C ARG A 664 -6.08 13.47 -5.46
N ASP A 665 -6.01 14.33 -6.48
CA ASP A 665 -5.45 15.67 -6.38
C ASP A 665 -6.44 16.79 -6.74
N ASN A 666 -7.69 16.47 -7.08
CA ASN A 666 -8.63 17.43 -7.68
C ASN A 666 -8.06 18.06 -8.95
N THR A 667 -7.45 17.24 -9.81
CA THR A 667 -6.81 17.71 -11.06
C THR A 667 -7.86 18.25 -12.00
N ARG A 668 -7.73 19.51 -12.39
CA ARG A 668 -8.63 20.23 -13.28
C ARG A 668 -8.05 20.47 -14.65
N LEU A 669 -6.73 20.54 -14.73
CA LEU A 669 -5.97 20.65 -15.97
C LEU A 669 -4.83 19.63 -15.93
N TYR A 670 -4.69 18.88 -17.00
CA TYR A 670 -3.61 17.92 -17.19
C TYR A 670 -3.01 18.15 -18.58
N PHE A 671 -1.74 18.53 -18.64
CA PHE A 671 -1.07 18.93 -19.87
C PHE A 671 -0.29 17.78 -20.47
N CYS A 672 -0.59 17.46 -21.72
CA CYS A 672 -0.05 16.33 -22.47
C CYS A 672 0.78 16.79 -23.66
N ALA A 673 1.85 16.07 -23.97
CA ALA A 673 2.69 16.30 -25.14
C ALA A 673 2.25 15.46 -26.35
N SER A 674 1.48 14.40 -26.12
CA SER A 674 1.11 13.43 -27.14
C SER A 674 -0.38 13.11 -27.11
N LYS A 675 -0.94 12.83 -28.31
CA LYS A 675 -2.28 12.25 -28.45
C LYS A 675 -2.44 10.92 -27.70
N TYR A 676 -1.38 10.12 -27.64
CA TYR A 676 -1.37 8.84 -26.96
C TYR A 676 -1.45 8.94 -25.43
N GLU A 677 -0.97 10.05 -24.86
CA GLU A 677 -1.21 10.34 -23.45
C GLU A 677 -2.68 10.65 -23.17
N ILE A 678 -3.30 11.43 -24.04
CA ILE A 678 -4.74 11.75 -23.93
C ILE A 678 -5.54 10.47 -24.04
N GLU A 679 -5.22 9.61 -25.00
CA GLU A 679 -5.85 8.31 -25.15
C GLU A 679 -5.71 7.45 -23.88
N ASN A 680 -4.51 7.35 -23.31
CA ASN A 680 -4.29 6.60 -22.09
C ASN A 680 -5.06 7.18 -20.91
N LEU A 681 -4.98 8.50 -20.70
CA LEU A 681 -5.63 9.17 -19.57
C LEU A 681 -7.16 9.28 -19.72
N SER A 682 -7.69 9.14 -20.93
CA SER A 682 -9.13 9.09 -21.20
C SER A 682 -9.76 7.75 -20.77
N LYS A 683 -8.94 6.74 -20.46
CA LYS A 683 -9.46 5.47 -19.94
C LYS A 683 -10.18 5.71 -18.60
N PRO A 684 -11.33 5.05 -18.35
CA PRO A 684 -12.16 5.29 -17.17
C PRO A 684 -11.43 5.19 -15.84
N ILE A 685 -10.39 4.35 -15.76
CA ILE A 685 -9.58 4.13 -14.56
C ILE A 685 -8.90 5.42 -14.04
N TYR A 686 -8.67 6.43 -14.89
CA TYR A 686 -8.05 7.69 -14.49
C TYR A 686 -9.07 8.75 -14.02
N GLY A 687 -10.37 8.55 -14.31
CA GLY A 687 -11.44 9.42 -13.84
C GLY A 687 -11.51 10.80 -14.52
N TYR A 688 -10.97 10.95 -15.74
CA TYR A 688 -11.07 12.19 -16.52
C TYR A 688 -12.27 12.21 -17.47
N GLU A 689 -12.98 11.10 -17.61
CA GLU A 689 -14.15 10.97 -18.47
C GLU A 689 -15.23 12.02 -18.13
N GLY A 690 -15.76 12.70 -19.15
CA GLY A 690 -16.74 13.78 -18.97
C GLY A 690 -16.17 15.12 -18.46
N TYR A 691 -14.86 15.22 -18.27
CA TYR A 691 -14.17 16.46 -17.85
C TYR A 691 -13.25 16.98 -18.95
N ASP A 692 -13.32 18.29 -19.23
CA ASP A 692 -12.41 18.99 -20.16
C ASP A 692 -11.06 19.30 -19.49
N ALA A 693 -10.43 18.28 -18.92
CA ALA A 693 -9.21 18.43 -18.14
C ALA A 693 -7.93 18.16 -18.92
N LEU A 694 -7.97 17.28 -19.92
CA LEU A 694 -6.81 16.86 -20.71
C LEU A 694 -6.54 17.86 -21.82
N LYS A 695 -5.33 18.44 -21.85
CA LYS A 695 -4.94 19.50 -22.79
C LYS A 695 -3.68 19.11 -23.56
N LEU A 696 -3.76 19.09 -24.89
CA LEU A 696 -2.62 18.81 -25.75
C LEU A 696 -1.85 20.12 -25.99
N THR A 697 -0.82 20.37 -25.19
CA THR A 697 -0.06 21.63 -25.16
C THR A 697 1.44 21.45 -25.22
N GLY A 698 1.92 20.22 -24.99
CA GLY A 698 3.31 19.94 -24.70
C GLY A 698 3.60 19.97 -23.20
N VAL A 699 4.86 19.82 -22.82
CA VAL A 699 5.34 19.73 -21.44
C VAL A 699 6.35 20.86 -21.18
N PRO A 700 6.25 21.61 -20.09
CA PRO A 700 7.05 22.84 -19.87
C PRO A 700 8.57 22.64 -19.94
N ARG A 701 9.11 21.54 -19.39
CA ARG A 701 10.55 21.29 -19.37
C ARG A 701 11.14 21.05 -20.77
N TYR A 702 10.31 20.73 -21.77
CA TYR A 702 10.76 20.53 -23.15
C TYR A 702 11.26 21.83 -23.79
N ASP A 703 10.84 22.99 -23.28
CA ASP A 703 11.36 24.28 -23.74
C ASP A 703 12.88 24.43 -23.48
N GLY A 704 13.41 23.67 -22.51
CA GLY A 704 14.84 23.63 -22.18
C GLY A 704 15.65 22.57 -22.92
N LEU A 705 14.99 21.63 -23.61
CA LEU A 705 15.66 20.50 -24.27
C LEU A 705 16.22 20.89 -25.66
N ILE A 706 17.30 21.66 -25.65
CA ILE A 706 18.00 22.09 -26.88
C ILE A 706 19.20 21.16 -27.10
N ASN A 707 19.35 20.65 -28.33
CA ASN A 707 20.45 19.74 -28.66
C ASN A 707 21.81 20.47 -28.61
N GLU A 708 22.70 20.01 -27.72
CA GLU A 708 24.10 20.49 -27.59
C GLU A 708 25.07 19.32 -27.63
N ASP A 709 24.92 18.44 -28.60
CA ASP A 709 25.67 17.20 -28.71
C ASP A 709 27.18 17.35 -28.47
N LYS A 710 27.68 16.58 -27.51
CA LYS A 710 29.12 16.49 -27.15
C LYS A 710 29.68 15.07 -27.31
N ARG A 711 29.08 14.29 -28.19
CA ARG A 711 29.50 12.91 -28.46
C ARG A 711 29.53 12.05 -27.21
N GLN A 712 28.38 11.97 -26.55
CA GLN A 712 28.21 11.21 -25.33
C GLN A 712 27.13 10.14 -25.52
N ILE A 713 27.41 8.91 -25.09
CA ILE A 713 26.44 7.80 -24.99
C ILE A 713 25.94 7.77 -23.57
N LEU A 714 24.64 7.91 -23.38
CA LEU A 714 23.99 7.93 -22.08
C LEU A 714 23.32 6.58 -21.80
N LEU A 715 23.67 5.94 -20.69
CA LEU A 715 22.94 4.80 -20.14
C LEU A 715 22.05 5.30 -18.99
N SER A 716 20.74 5.09 -19.08
CA SER A 716 19.77 5.53 -18.06
C SER A 716 18.63 4.54 -17.90
N PRO A 717 18.89 3.33 -17.37
CA PRO A 717 17.87 2.32 -17.16
C PRO A 717 17.00 2.60 -15.92
N THR A 718 15.84 1.99 -15.91
CA THR A 718 14.95 1.97 -14.74
C THR A 718 15.43 0.95 -13.70
N TRP A 719 15.23 1.25 -12.45
CA TRP A 719 15.51 0.32 -11.36
C TRP A 719 14.61 -0.93 -11.40
N ARG A 720 15.03 -1.95 -10.66
CA ARG A 720 14.23 -3.18 -10.45
C ARG A 720 14.05 -3.42 -8.95
N MET A 721 12.94 -4.07 -8.60
CA MET A 721 12.65 -4.38 -7.18
C MET A 721 13.75 -5.20 -6.52
N GLN A 722 14.35 -6.13 -7.24
CA GLN A 722 15.46 -6.96 -6.77
C GLN A 722 16.75 -6.16 -6.46
N ALA A 723 16.93 -5.03 -7.11
CA ALA A 723 18.10 -4.16 -6.91
C ALA A 723 17.97 -3.25 -5.67
N ALA A 724 16.82 -3.21 -5.02
CA ALA A 724 16.54 -2.27 -3.94
C ALA A 724 15.99 -3.00 -2.71
N VAL A 725 16.41 -2.53 -1.52
CA VAL A 725 15.78 -2.97 -0.26
C VAL A 725 14.36 -2.41 -0.12
N PRO A 726 13.47 -3.08 0.63
CA PRO A 726 12.14 -2.56 0.96
C PRO A 726 12.21 -1.18 1.60
N VAL A 727 11.14 -0.38 1.43
CA VAL A 727 11.08 0.97 2.03
C VAL A 727 10.97 0.88 3.54
N THR A 728 12.01 1.29 4.23
CA THR A 728 12.02 1.36 5.70
C THR A 728 11.54 2.71 6.25
N LYS A 729 11.53 3.76 5.41
CA LYS A 729 11.07 5.11 5.78
C LYS A 729 10.22 5.72 4.66
N ASN A 730 9.06 6.28 5.02
CA ASN A 730 8.16 6.99 4.09
C ASN A 730 8.70 8.34 3.56
N GLU A 731 9.98 8.59 3.61
CA GLU A 731 10.60 9.86 3.26
C GLU A 731 11.44 9.73 1.99
N GLY A 732 10.82 9.66 0.84
CA GLY A 732 11.51 10.07 -0.37
C GLY A 732 12.04 8.96 -1.27
N VAL A 733 13.01 9.30 -2.06
CA VAL A 733 13.41 8.77 -3.36
C VAL A 733 14.54 7.79 -3.27
N SER A 734 15.40 7.91 -2.26
CA SER A 734 16.50 6.97 -2.08
C SER A 734 16.06 5.83 -1.17
N ARG A 735 16.45 4.63 -1.54
CA ARG A 735 16.39 3.46 -0.68
C ARG A 735 17.66 3.41 0.18
N ASP A 736 17.62 2.58 1.20
CA ASP A 736 18.84 2.25 1.92
C ASP A 736 19.76 1.39 1.03
N TYR A 737 21.03 1.28 1.40
CA TYR A 737 22.00 0.44 0.70
C TYR A 737 21.57 -1.04 0.74
N ASN A 738 21.65 -1.73 -0.40
CA ASN A 738 21.38 -3.15 -0.50
C ASN A 738 22.68 -3.96 -0.49
N PRO A 739 23.00 -4.70 0.57
CA PRO A 739 24.25 -5.46 0.64
C PRO A 739 24.31 -6.64 -0.36
N LEU A 740 23.14 -7.08 -0.87
CA LEU A 740 23.03 -8.16 -1.87
C LEU A 740 22.98 -7.62 -3.30
N PHE A 741 23.19 -6.34 -3.52
CA PHE A 741 23.06 -5.72 -4.85
C PHE A 741 23.93 -6.39 -5.91
N LYS A 742 25.16 -6.74 -5.57
CA LYS A 742 26.10 -7.41 -6.50
C LYS A 742 25.64 -8.81 -6.94
N GLU A 743 24.78 -9.45 -6.18
CA GLU A 743 24.22 -10.76 -6.52
C GLU A 743 23.03 -10.66 -7.49
N THR A 744 22.51 -9.45 -7.70
CA THR A 744 21.35 -9.24 -8.56
C THR A 744 21.71 -9.30 -10.03
N THR A 745 20.82 -9.87 -10.86
CA THR A 745 20.95 -9.87 -12.32
C THR A 745 21.06 -8.44 -12.88
N TYR A 746 20.36 -7.49 -12.27
CA TYR A 746 20.45 -6.08 -12.64
C TYR A 746 21.90 -5.56 -12.57
N TYR A 747 22.60 -5.81 -11.45
CA TYR A 747 23.99 -5.41 -11.31
C TYR A 747 24.87 -6.12 -12.34
N GLN A 748 24.76 -7.44 -12.48
CA GLN A 748 25.60 -8.23 -13.38
C GLN A 748 25.50 -7.74 -14.82
N VAL A 749 24.30 -7.52 -15.32
CA VAL A 749 24.05 -7.05 -16.70
C VAL A 749 24.63 -5.65 -16.92
N TYR A 750 24.34 -4.68 -16.07
CA TYR A 750 24.83 -3.32 -16.30
C TYR A 750 26.30 -3.15 -15.94
N ASN A 751 26.84 -3.88 -14.96
CA ASN A 751 28.26 -3.86 -14.66
C ASN A 751 29.10 -4.48 -15.76
N SER A 752 28.66 -5.59 -16.38
CA SER A 752 29.31 -6.17 -17.55
C SER A 752 29.25 -5.22 -18.75
N LEU A 753 28.10 -4.61 -19.02
CA LEU A 753 27.93 -3.68 -20.13
C LEU A 753 28.88 -2.48 -20.07
N ILE A 754 29.01 -1.82 -18.91
CA ILE A 754 29.89 -0.64 -18.78
C ILE A 754 31.38 -0.98 -18.75
N ASN A 755 31.74 -2.25 -18.61
CA ASN A 755 33.10 -2.73 -18.62
C ASN A 755 33.45 -3.57 -19.88
N ASP A 756 32.54 -3.66 -20.85
CA ASP A 756 32.78 -4.41 -22.06
C ASP A 756 33.85 -3.75 -22.92
N GLU A 757 34.91 -4.54 -23.30
CA GLU A 757 36.06 -4.05 -24.03
C GLU A 757 35.71 -3.58 -25.44
N ARG A 758 34.73 -4.20 -26.11
CA ARG A 758 34.28 -3.82 -27.46
C ARG A 758 33.61 -2.46 -27.45
N LEU A 759 32.75 -2.24 -26.47
CA LEU A 759 32.03 -0.98 -26.28
C LEU A 759 33.00 0.16 -25.98
N ILE A 760 33.96 -0.08 -25.09
CA ILE A 760 34.96 0.91 -24.67
C ILE A 760 35.89 1.24 -25.87
N ALA A 761 36.39 0.21 -26.58
CA ALA A 761 37.24 0.40 -27.76
C ALA A 761 36.53 1.18 -28.86
N ALA A 762 35.25 0.89 -29.08
CA ALA A 762 34.44 1.63 -30.06
C ALA A 762 34.22 3.10 -29.64
N ALA A 763 33.89 3.34 -28.38
CA ALA A 763 33.72 4.69 -27.84
C ALA A 763 35.04 5.51 -28.03
N GLN A 764 36.18 4.96 -27.70
CA GLN A 764 37.47 5.60 -27.89
C GLN A 764 37.77 5.84 -29.38
N LYS A 765 37.54 4.85 -30.25
CA LYS A 765 37.76 4.95 -31.67
C LYS A 765 36.95 6.04 -32.35
N TYR A 766 35.69 6.18 -31.94
CA TYR A 766 34.75 7.16 -32.52
C TYR A 766 34.65 8.44 -31.72
N ASN A 767 35.48 8.59 -30.66
CA ASN A 767 35.57 9.75 -29.80
C ASN A 767 34.23 10.06 -29.09
N TYR A 768 33.60 9.02 -28.49
CA TYR A 768 32.44 9.14 -27.63
C TYR A 768 32.82 8.93 -26.17
N LYS A 769 32.14 9.66 -25.28
CA LYS A 769 32.17 9.44 -23.84
C LYS A 769 31.00 8.57 -23.45
N ILE A 770 31.19 7.62 -22.51
CA ILE A 770 30.12 6.82 -21.95
C ILE A 770 29.76 7.41 -20.58
N VAL A 771 28.48 7.66 -20.36
CA VAL A 771 27.96 8.15 -19.09
C VAL A 771 26.82 7.24 -18.62
N TYR A 772 26.94 6.72 -17.44
CA TYR A 772 25.92 5.90 -16.79
C TYR A 772 25.24 6.66 -15.66
N VAL A 773 23.98 7.01 -15.83
CA VAL A 773 23.18 7.69 -14.81
C VAL A 773 22.35 6.67 -14.07
N LEU A 774 22.64 6.51 -12.77
CA LEU A 774 21.92 5.60 -11.90
C LEU A 774 20.54 6.17 -11.56
N HIS A 775 19.52 5.31 -11.58
CA HIS A 775 18.19 5.68 -11.08
C HIS A 775 18.26 6.12 -9.59
N PRO A 776 17.43 7.06 -9.11
CA PRO A 776 17.46 7.52 -7.72
C PRO A 776 17.46 6.39 -6.67
N ILE A 777 16.71 5.33 -6.92
CA ILE A 777 16.60 4.17 -6.02
C ILE A 777 17.89 3.33 -5.98
N VAL A 778 18.65 3.31 -7.06
CA VAL A 778 19.93 2.57 -7.17
C VAL A 778 21.14 3.46 -6.83
N SER A 779 20.96 4.76 -6.73
CA SER A 779 22.05 5.70 -6.44
C SER A 779 22.89 5.33 -5.19
N PRO A 780 22.36 4.77 -4.09
CA PRO A 780 23.16 4.34 -2.95
C PRO A 780 24.19 3.24 -3.27
N GLN A 781 24.04 2.54 -4.40
CA GLN A 781 24.89 1.45 -4.85
C GLN A 781 26.04 1.90 -5.77
N ILE A 782 26.26 3.20 -5.93
CA ILE A 782 27.25 3.74 -6.89
C ILE A 782 28.64 3.18 -6.71
N ASP A 783 29.06 2.91 -5.47
CA ASP A 783 30.39 2.41 -5.15
C ASP A 783 30.52 0.88 -5.36
N ASP A 784 29.43 0.18 -5.64
CA ASP A 784 29.44 -1.25 -5.95
C ASP A 784 29.87 -1.56 -7.38
N PHE A 785 29.65 -0.63 -8.32
CA PHE A 785 30.05 -0.81 -9.72
C PHE A 785 31.57 -0.77 -9.88
N ASP A 786 32.08 -1.63 -10.75
CA ASP A 786 33.49 -1.65 -11.10
C ASP A 786 33.86 -0.35 -11.83
N LYS A 787 34.93 0.29 -11.36
CA LYS A 787 35.36 1.58 -11.88
C LYS A 787 36.14 1.41 -13.19
N ASN A 788 35.65 2.03 -14.23
CA ASN A 788 36.32 2.10 -15.53
C ASN A 788 36.63 3.57 -15.88
N PRO A 789 37.91 3.94 -16.16
CA PRO A 789 38.26 5.31 -16.51
C PRO A 789 37.53 5.88 -17.74
N SER A 790 37.06 5.00 -18.64
CA SER A 790 36.36 5.38 -19.87
C SER A 790 34.84 5.62 -19.65
N VAL A 791 34.31 5.33 -18.44
CA VAL A 791 32.90 5.44 -18.12
C VAL A 791 32.71 6.35 -16.91
N GLU A 792 31.90 7.37 -17.05
CA GLU A 792 31.48 8.20 -15.92
C GLU A 792 30.17 7.68 -15.33
N ILE A 793 30.19 7.30 -14.05
CA ILE A 793 28.97 6.88 -13.33
C ILE A 793 28.50 8.05 -12.47
N ILE A 794 27.24 8.48 -12.65
CA ILE A 794 26.64 9.62 -11.96
C ILE A 794 25.38 9.18 -11.22
N PRO A 795 25.23 9.44 -9.90
CA PRO A 795 24.01 9.13 -9.20
C PRO A 795 22.91 10.16 -9.55
N ALA A 796 21.66 9.74 -9.54
CA ALA A 796 20.54 10.66 -9.76
C ALA A 796 20.39 11.71 -8.65
N VAL A 797 20.73 11.33 -7.43
CA VAL A 797 20.70 12.20 -6.24
C VAL A 797 22.07 12.19 -5.56
N ALA A 798 22.43 13.29 -4.90
CA ALA A 798 23.68 13.34 -4.19
C ALA A 798 23.76 12.26 -3.10
N VAL A 799 24.84 11.47 -3.12
CA VAL A 799 25.07 10.33 -2.21
C VAL A 799 26.57 10.04 -2.07
N HIS A 800 27.03 9.66 -0.90
CA HIS A 800 28.43 9.26 -0.61
C HIS A 800 29.49 10.26 -1.11
N GLY A 801 29.18 11.58 -1.11
CA GLY A 801 30.08 12.61 -1.62
C GLY A 801 30.02 12.84 -3.14
N HIS A 802 29.25 12.05 -3.88
CA HIS A 802 28.96 12.28 -5.28
C HIS A 802 27.82 13.28 -5.46
N SER A 803 27.98 14.24 -6.38
CA SER A 803 26.94 15.19 -6.75
C SER A 803 25.87 14.50 -7.60
N GLY A 804 24.60 14.87 -7.40
CA GLY A 804 23.50 14.38 -8.23
C GLY A 804 23.56 14.88 -9.68
N VAL A 805 22.98 14.11 -10.61
CA VAL A 805 22.92 14.44 -12.03
C VAL A 805 22.10 15.70 -12.31
N ASN A 806 22.54 16.51 -13.25
CA ASN A 806 21.70 17.48 -13.94
C ASN A 806 21.15 16.84 -15.22
N TYR A 807 19.90 16.38 -15.17
CA TYR A 807 19.27 15.66 -16.28
C TYR A 807 19.18 16.49 -17.55
N GLU A 808 18.80 17.75 -17.49
CA GLU A 808 18.72 18.64 -18.64
C GLU A 808 20.07 18.70 -19.39
N LYS A 809 21.15 18.98 -18.64
CA LYS A 809 22.50 19.04 -19.18
C LYS A 809 22.91 17.73 -19.84
N VAL A 810 22.73 16.61 -19.13
CA VAL A 810 23.14 15.27 -19.62
C VAL A 810 22.38 14.90 -20.89
N PHE A 811 21.07 15.22 -20.96
CA PHE A 811 20.26 14.92 -22.17
C PHE A 811 20.68 15.80 -23.34
N ARG A 812 20.93 17.07 -23.12
CA ARG A 812 21.36 18.02 -24.16
C ARG A 812 22.73 17.62 -24.76
N GLU A 813 23.67 17.18 -23.91
CA GLU A 813 25.04 16.85 -24.27
C GLU A 813 25.18 15.43 -24.87
N SER A 814 24.24 14.53 -24.66
CA SER A 814 24.32 13.15 -25.17
C SER A 814 23.82 13.02 -26.60
N SER A 815 24.50 12.20 -27.39
CA SER A 815 24.17 11.87 -28.76
C SER A 815 23.13 10.76 -28.89
N LEU A 816 23.20 9.78 -27.98
CA LEU A 816 22.35 8.59 -27.96
C LEU A 816 22.06 8.19 -26.52
N MET A 817 20.88 7.64 -26.29
CA MET A 817 20.49 7.09 -25.00
C MET A 817 20.25 5.58 -25.11
N VAL A 818 20.80 4.83 -24.14
CA VAL A 818 20.37 3.47 -23.83
C VAL A 818 19.43 3.52 -22.65
N SER A 819 18.26 2.96 -22.82
CA SER A 819 17.23 2.90 -21.77
C SER A 819 16.52 1.56 -21.79
N ASP A 820 15.52 1.39 -20.98
CA ASP A 820 14.65 0.22 -20.97
C ASP A 820 13.17 0.68 -20.98
N PHE A 821 12.53 0.73 -19.81
CA PHE A 821 11.14 1.19 -19.63
C PHE A 821 11.07 2.61 -19.04
N SER A 822 12.16 3.35 -19.03
CA SER A 822 12.25 4.65 -18.37
C SER A 822 11.51 5.76 -19.10
N GLY A 823 10.77 6.59 -18.37
CA GLY A 823 10.09 7.75 -18.92
C GLY A 823 11.01 8.83 -19.51
N VAL A 824 12.30 8.82 -19.19
CA VAL A 824 13.27 9.81 -19.73
C VAL A 824 13.56 9.61 -21.23
N GLN A 825 13.19 8.47 -21.80
CA GLN A 825 13.29 8.22 -23.25
C GLN A 825 12.53 9.26 -24.08
N PHE A 826 11.39 9.75 -23.55
CA PHE A 826 10.56 10.73 -24.25
C PHE A 826 11.21 12.11 -24.32
N ASP A 827 11.91 12.53 -23.28
CA ASP A 827 12.70 13.76 -23.27
C ASP A 827 13.80 13.70 -24.35
N PHE A 828 14.41 12.51 -24.49
CA PHE A 828 15.48 12.30 -25.46
C PHE A 828 14.96 12.25 -26.91
N ALA A 829 13.89 11.49 -27.13
CA ALA A 829 13.21 11.41 -28.42
C ALA A 829 12.59 12.73 -28.88
N TYR A 830 12.17 13.61 -27.94
CA TYR A 830 11.73 14.97 -28.26
C TYR A 830 12.80 15.77 -29.02
N MET A 831 14.07 15.60 -28.63
CA MET A 831 15.20 16.23 -29.34
C MET A 831 15.57 15.53 -30.65
N ARG A 832 14.82 14.52 -31.11
CA ARG A 832 15.10 13.70 -32.30
C ARG A 832 16.45 13.00 -32.24
N LYS A 833 16.84 12.58 -31.04
CA LYS A 833 18.04 11.76 -30.80
C LYS A 833 17.67 10.28 -30.64
N PRO A 834 18.51 9.34 -31.09
CA PRO A 834 18.20 7.92 -31.03
C PRO A 834 18.15 7.40 -29.59
N VAL A 835 17.17 6.54 -29.33
CA VAL A 835 17.05 5.78 -28.09
C VAL A 835 17.16 4.30 -28.45
N VAL A 836 18.06 3.57 -27.81
CA VAL A 836 18.18 2.11 -27.93
C VAL A 836 17.68 1.46 -26.64
N TYR A 837 16.87 0.43 -26.75
CA TYR A 837 16.26 -0.24 -25.62
C TYR A 837 16.99 -1.54 -25.28
N LEU A 838 17.30 -1.73 -23.99
CA LEU A 838 17.76 -3.01 -23.46
C LEU A 838 16.62 -3.67 -22.69
N HIS A 839 15.88 -4.55 -23.33
CA HIS A 839 14.88 -5.40 -22.70
C HIS A 839 15.47 -6.78 -22.38
N HIS A 840 16.51 -6.79 -21.55
CA HIS A 840 17.31 -7.98 -21.27
C HIS A 840 16.44 -9.12 -20.74
N HIS A 841 16.58 -10.31 -21.33
CA HIS A 841 15.74 -11.47 -21.03
C HIS A 841 15.83 -11.96 -19.58
N ASP A 842 16.96 -11.76 -18.90
CA ASP A 842 17.14 -12.12 -17.48
C ASP A 842 16.63 -11.06 -16.50
N ILE A 843 16.26 -9.87 -16.98
CA ILE A 843 15.77 -8.80 -16.12
C ILE A 843 14.24 -8.71 -16.23
N PRO A 844 13.47 -9.04 -15.18
CA PRO A 844 12.01 -9.02 -15.24
C PRO A 844 11.45 -7.67 -15.68
N LYS A 845 10.39 -7.68 -16.49
CA LYS A 845 9.63 -6.48 -16.82
C LYS A 845 9.07 -5.85 -15.56
N HIS A 846 9.12 -4.52 -15.49
CA HIS A 846 8.75 -3.77 -14.26
C HIS A 846 7.41 -3.05 -14.38
N TYR A 847 6.87 -2.88 -15.58
CA TYR A 847 5.68 -2.09 -15.85
C TYR A 847 4.63 -2.87 -16.63
N GLU A 848 3.36 -2.56 -16.36
CA GLU A 848 2.26 -2.95 -17.23
C GLU A 848 2.22 -1.99 -18.44
N GLU A 849 2.04 -2.54 -19.62
CA GLU A 849 1.91 -1.75 -20.84
C GLU A 849 0.62 -0.90 -20.79
N GLY A 850 0.74 0.34 -21.24
CA GLY A 850 -0.37 1.27 -21.41
C GLY A 850 -0.78 1.40 -22.87
N THR A 851 -0.56 2.58 -23.45
CA THR A 851 -0.81 2.91 -24.86
C THR A 851 0.48 3.03 -25.67
N PHE A 852 1.63 2.73 -25.09
CA PHE A 852 2.92 2.78 -25.76
C PHE A 852 3.46 1.37 -25.99
N HIS A 853 3.59 0.99 -27.26
CA HIS A 853 4.10 -0.31 -27.68
C HIS A 853 5.50 -0.12 -28.27
N TYR A 854 6.51 -0.68 -27.64
CA TYR A 854 7.91 -0.44 -27.98
C TYR A 854 8.28 -0.88 -29.40
N ASP A 855 7.72 -2.00 -29.88
CA ASP A 855 7.95 -2.56 -31.23
C ASP A 855 7.45 -1.63 -32.34
N THR A 856 6.31 -0.99 -32.16
CA THR A 856 5.66 -0.15 -33.18
C THR A 856 5.83 1.34 -32.97
N MET A 857 6.02 1.79 -31.73
CA MET A 857 6.10 3.20 -31.33
C MET A 857 7.49 3.59 -30.79
N GLY A 858 8.34 2.62 -30.43
CA GLY A 858 9.69 2.85 -29.90
C GLY A 858 10.55 3.71 -30.84
N PHE A 859 11.46 4.47 -30.23
CA PHE A 859 12.31 5.44 -30.91
C PHE A 859 13.69 4.90 -31.29
N GLY A 860 13.83 3.57 -31.27
CA GLY A 860 15.05 2.85 -31.67
C GLY A 860 14.89 1.35 -31.53
N GLU A 861 15.99 0.64 -31.66
CA GLU A 861 16.06 -0.81 -31.60
C GLU A 861 15.80 -1.34 -30.18
N ILE A 862 15.23 -2.53 -30.10
CA ILE A 862 15.06 -3.31 -28.86
C ILE A 862 16.08 -4.44 -28.91
N CYS A 863 16.99 -4.48 -27.94
CA CYS A 863 18.01 -5.52 -27.77
C CYS A 863 17.65 -6.37 -26.55
N GLU A 864 17.84 -7.68 -26.65
CA GLU A 864 17.48 -8.63 -25.60
C GLU A 864 18.67 -9.07 -24.73
N ASP A 865 19.88 -8.72 -25.16
CA ASP A 865 21.13 -8.97 -24.43
C ASP A 865 22.18 -7.88 -24.68
N ASN A 866 23.30 -7.95 -23.94
CA ASN A 866 24.37 -6.98 -24.03
C ASN A 866 25.14 -7.07 -25.35
N ASP A 867 25.31 -8.24 -25.96
CA ASP A 867 26.05 -8.42 -27.19
C ASP A 867 25.35 -7.72 -28.36
N GLU A 868 24.05 -7.94 -28.50
CA GLU A 868 23.21 -7.27 -29.48
C GLU A 868 23.23 -5.75 -29.28
N LEU A 869 23.07 -5.29 -28.01
CA LEU A 869 23.11 -3.87 -27.68
C LEU A 869 24.44 -3.24 -28.08
N ILE A 870 25.56 -3.87 -27.77
CA ILE A 870 26.89 -3.36 -28.09
C ILE A 870 27.07 -3.23 -29.60
N ASP A 871 26.65 -4.22 -30.39
CA ASP A 871 26.75 -4.18 -31.87
C ASP A 871 25.90 -3.03 -32.44
N VAL A 872 24.70 -2.82 -31.91
CA VAL A 872 23.84 -1.67 -32.27
C VAL A 872 24.51 -0.35 -31.94
N LEU A 873 25.08 -0.21 -30.74
CA LEU A 873 25.77 1.02 -30.30
C LEU A 873 26.99 1.32 -31.15
N ILE A 874 27.77 0.31 -31.52
CA ILE A 874 28.92 0.46 -32.43
C ILE A 874 28.43 0.98 -33.79
N SER A 875 27.35 0.43 -34.32
CA SER A 875 26.76 0.89 -35.59
C SER A 875 26.32 2.36 -35.51
N TYR A 876 25.70 2.77 -34.43
CA TYR A 876 25.30 4.18 -34.21
C TYR A 876 26.53 5.09 -34.10
N MET A 877 27.57 4.71 -33.36
CA MET A 877 28.79 5.50 -33.24
C MET A 877 29.50 5.69 -34.55
N GLN A 878 29.49 4.67 -35.46
CA GLN A 878 30.02 4.75 -36.82
C GLN A 878 29.28 5.79 -37.68
N ASN A 879 27.97 5.95 -37.44
CA ASN A 879 27.10 6.85 -38.18
C ASN A 879 26.75 8.15 -37.41
N ASN A 880 27.67 8.62 -36.57
CA ASN A 880 27.52 9.83 -35.75
C ASN A 880 26.25 9.88 -34.89
N CYS A 881 25.72 8.75 -34.48
CA CYS A 881 24.49 8.62 -33.70
C CYS A 881 23.29 9.33 -34.34
N GLU A 882 23.17 9.34 -35.64
CA GLU A 882 22.00 9.87 -36.33
C GLU A 882 20.79 8.95 -36.11
N MET A 883 19.65 9.57 -35.76
CA MET A 883 18.41 8.82 -35.61
C MET A 883 17.94 8.28 -36.97
N LYS A 884 17.65 7.01 -37.04
CA LYS A 884 17.18 6.38 -38.29
C LYS A 884 15.84 6.97 -38.73
N PRO A 885 15.58 7.08 -40.05
CA PRO A 885 14.39 7.75 -40.57
C PRO A 885 13.05 7.18 -40.07
N GLU A 886 13.00 5.87 -39.82
CA GLU A 886 11.80 5.23 -39.26
C GLU A 886 11.49 5.68 -37.83
N TYR A 887 12.49 5.77 -36.96
CA TYR A 887 12.33 6.23 -35.58
C TYR A 887 12.07 7.73 -35.50
N ARG A 888 12.64 8.49 -36.41
CA ARG A 888 12.33 9.90 -36.56
C ARG A 888 10.86 10.13 -36.91
N ARG A 889 10.32 9.36 -37.86
CA ARG A 889 8.88 9.43 -38.18
C ARG A 889 7.99 9.06 -36.98
N ARG A 890 8.38 8.05 -36.19
CA ARG A 890 7.67 7.70 -34.96
C ARG A 890 7.69 8.83 -33.93
N ALA A 891 8.82 9.50 -33.74
CA ALA A 891 8.93 10.66 -32.86
C ALA A 891 8.10 11.86 -33.37
N ASP A 892 8.08 12.11 -34.68
CA ASP A 892 7.29 13.19 -35.31
C ASP A 892 5.76 12.94 -35.18
N ASP A 893 5.31 11.67 -35.24
CA ASP A 893 3.91 11.31 -34.99
C ASP A 893 3.56 11.38 -33.49
N PHE A 894 4.51 11.08 -32.63
CA PHE A 894 4.31 11.02 -31.20
C PHE A 894 4.13 12.39 -30.56
N PHE A 895 5.04 13.34 -30.84
CA PHE A 895 5.04 14.69 -30.27
C PHE A 895 4.24 15.66 -31.15
N ARG A 896 3.27 16.34 -30.54
CA ARG A 896 2.45 17.31 -31.27
C ARG A 896 3.20 18.60 -31.62
N PHE A 897 4.11 19.04 -30.74
CA PHE A 897 4.83 20.30 -30.85
C PHE A 897 6.34 20.04 -30.68
N ASP A 898 7.15 20.81 -31.38
CA ASP A 898 8.62 20.78 -31.33
C ASP A 898 9.24 22.21 -31.39
N ASP A 899 8.40 23.21 -31.11
CA ASP A 899 8.70 24.63 -31.24
C ASP A 899 9.29 25.30 -29.99
N HIS A 900 9.38 24.57 -28.87
CA HIS A 900 9.84 25.05 -27.55
C HIS A 900 8.99 26.18 -26.93
N ASP A 901 7.71 26.30 -27.33
CA ASP A 901 6.74 27.30 -26.81
C ASP A 901 5.69 26.65 -25.89
N ASN A 902 6.06 25.52 -25.26
CA ASN A 902 5.14 24.73 -24.44
C ASN A 902 4.67 25.50 -23.19
N CYS A 903 5.57 26.25 -22.54
CA CYS A 903 5.21 27.08 -21.39
C CYS A 903 4.19 28.17 -21.78
N GLU A 904 4.29 28.76 -22.96
CA GLU A 904 3.35 29.77 -23.44
C GLU A 904 1.95 29.21 -23.60
N ARG A 905 1.82 28.10 -24.35
CA ARG A 905 0.52 27.44 -24.56
C ARG A 905 -0.14 27.01 -23.26
N ILE A 906 0.63 26.43 -22.34
CA ILE A 906 0.14 26.01 -21.03
C ILE A 906 -0.31 27.22 -20.22
N TYR A 907 0.47 28.29 -20.23
CA TYR A 907 0.14 29.50 -19.51
C TYR A 907 -1.18 30.11 -19.99
N ASP A 908 -1.41 30.19 -21.31
CA ASP A 908 -2.63 30.71 -21.88
C ASP A 908 -3.87 29.91 -21.47
N VAL A 909 -3.76 28.55 -21.49
CA VAL A 909 -4.82 27.68 -20.98
C VAL A 909 -5.08 27.90 -19.50
N MET A 910 -4.04 28.07 -18.68
CA MET A 910 -4.19 28.32 -17.24
C MET A 910 -4.82 29.68 -16.97
N ILE A 911 -4.48 30.73 -17.74
CA ILE A 911 -5.08 32.06 -17.61
C ILE A 911 -6.55 32.04 -17.99
N ASP A 912 -6.90 31.38 -19.09
CA ASP A 912 -8.30 31.24 -19.50
C ASP A 912 -9.10 30.48 -18.43
N TYR A 913 -8.56 29.41 -17.92
CA TYR A 913 -9.16 28.62 -16.84
C TYR A 913 -9.33 29.46 -15.56
N GLN A 914 -8.32 30.25 -15.18
CA GLN A 914 -8.39 31.17 -14.02
C GLN A 914 -9.53 32.15 -14.16
N LYS A 915 -9.73 32.72 -15.36
CA LYS A 915 -10.77 33.72 -15.63
C LYS A 915 -12.18 33.12 -15.69
N THR A 916 -12.31 31.88 -16.23
CA THR A 916 -13.61 31.31 -16.55
C THR A 916 -14.15 30.40 -15.46
N LYS A 917 -13.28 29.74 -14.66
CA LYS A 917 -13.67 28.70 -13.71
C LYS A 917 -13.37 29.03 -12.25
N ILE A 918 -12.47 29.98 -11.97
CA ILE A 918 -12.06 30.28 -10.58
C ILE A 918 -12.66 31.61 -10.09
N HIS A 919 -12.97 32.52 -10.96
CA HIS A 919 -13.64 33.81 -10.70
C HIS A 919 -15.09 33.79 -11.17
#